data_79dd79fa314d6b6f821e6374f05da639
#
_entry.id   79dd79fa314d6b6f821e6374f05da639
#
_cell.length_a   1.000
_cell.length_b   1.000
_cell.length_c   1.000
_cell.angle_alpha   90.00
_cell.angle_beta   90.00
_cell.angle_gamma   90.00
#
_symmetry.space_group_name_H-M   'P 1'
#
loop_
_entity.id
_entity.type
_entity.pdbx_description
1 polymer ?
#
loop_
_entity_poly.entity_id
_entity_poly.type
_entity_poly.pdbx_seq_one_letter_code
_entity_poly.pdbx_strand_id
1 'polypeptide(L)'
;MFSKVTQFLSVFALVCIQIVSLNAQNTGSISGKIQDKNTQELLIGASVFLEGTNLGTLTDAEGRFSLKGIPPKSYNLKIQYVGFVTKTVFNIVVTTGNIQTFNIDLEPESKSLKEVVVKTKTKNFGKKTETPLSIQNLTAEEIKSNPGGNFDISRVIQALPGVGGNTGGAAFRNDIIIRGGAPNENVFYLDGIEIPVINHFSTQGSSGGPQGILNVSFIQDVTLASSSFSAGVDNALSSVFTFKQKEGNKERLQGNLRLSASEFALTFDGPLTKNTTFLASARRSYLQFLFMAIDLPIRPNYWDFQFKTTTKINDKTTLTTLGVGAIDEFSFAIPKESSPEKEYILRNSPNINQWNYTVGAIVKRRISNGVMNISASRNMFNNRLDRWREGKTNNEEFRAFQLNSQEIENKFRLDVSKYIGTWKYAYGGMFQYVKYNNYTFNQISVQPLISFEYASAIEFFRGGLFGEVSNRFLDGRLNLNLGLRSDVNTFTNTGLNPLRTLSPRVSASYALSDKWSLNGTIGRYYKIPIYTLLGFRDNTGNFVNKNNEYIGTDHYVAGIEYLPAAATRITFETFYKNYFNYPVSISNGISLANQGADFNVLGNEAVRSTGSGRAYGFELFFQQKLTKNLFATVSYTWFMSEFSGINNVLVPSAWDTRNLISAIFGYKFKKGWELGLKYRYAGGSPYTPYDMAASRASYLTTGAGLLDFNQLNTLRLTPFQQFDVRIDKKINLKRTTLDIFIDVTNATLFTSTGIPNYTFERTADNTDWKSTDGNPVRPDGSNATPVLLENINNTVLPTFGFILEF
;
A
#
# COMPACT_ATOMS: atom_id res chain seq x y z
N MET A 1 -29.54 12.24 23.52
CA MET A 1 -28.12 11.95 23.23
C MET A 1 -27.34 13.24 22.91
N PHE A 2 -27.88 14.17 22.10
CA PHE A 2 -27.26 15.46 21.76
C PHE A 2 -26.88 16.34 22.97
N SER A 3 -27.66 16.38 24.03
CA SER A 3 -27.38 17.23 25.21
C SER A 3 -26.12 16.77 25.99
N LYS A 4 -25.85 15.47 26.08
CA LYS A 4 -24.66 14.95 26.75
C LYS A 4 -23.37 15.14 25.94
N VAL A 5 -23.48 15.10 24.60
CA VAL A 5 -22.35 15.41 23.69
C VAL A 5 -22.01 16.89 23.76
N THR A 6 -23.01 17.76 23.82
CA THR A 6 -22.82 19.22 23.96
C THR A 6 -22.21 19.58 25.31
N GLN A 7 -22.60 18.91 26.39
CA GLN A 7 -21.98 19.07 27.71
C GLN A 7 -20.54 18.59 27.75
N PHE A 8 -20.23 17.46 27.12
CA PHE A 8 -18.86 16.94 27.03
C PHE A 8 -17.96 17.89 26.20
N LEU A 9 -18.47 18.41 25.09
CA LEU A 9 -17.77 19.40 24.26
C LEU A 9 -17.55 20.71 24.99
N SER A 10 -18.51 21.17 25.79
CA SER A 10 -18.38 22.41 26.58
C SER A 10 -17.39 22.27 27.73
N VAL A 11 -17.37 21.15 28.44
CA VAL A 11 -16.38 20.85 29.49
C VAL A 11 -14.99 20.72 28.89
N PHE A 12 -14.87 20.08 27.73
CA PHE A 12 -13.62 19.94 26.99
C PHE A 12 -13.10 21.30 26.49
N ALA A 13 -13.98 22.15 25.96
CA ALA A 13 -13.64 23.52 25.56
C ALA A 13 -13.18 24.39 26.77
N LEU A 14 -13.81 24.24 27.93
CA LEU A 14 -13.42 24.96 29.16
C LEU A 14 -12.07 24.49 29.68
N VAL A 15 -11.75 23.20 29.64
CA VAL A 15 -10.43 22.65 29.99
C VAL A 15 -9.36 23.14 29.03
N CYS A 16 -9.66 23.27 27.76
CA CYS A 16 -8.73 23.82 26.76
C CYS A 16 -8.46 25.31 26.95
N ILE A 17 -9.40 26.08 27.44
CA ILE A 17 -9.27 27.53 27.65
C ILE A 17 -8.39 27.85 28.89
N GLN A 18 -8.35 27.01 29.90
CA GLN A 18 -7.55 27.23 31.11
C GLN A 18 -6.04 26.97 30.96
N ILE A 19 -5.58 26.41 29.83
CA ILE A 19 -4.17 26.02 29.60
C ILE A 19 -3.32 27.16 28.96
N VAL A 20 -3.88 28.34 28.71
CA VAL A 20 -3.27 29.37 27.84
C VAL A 20 -2.32 30.37 28.53
N SER A 21 -1.89 30.17 29.74
CA SER A 21 -1.03 31.14 30.41
C SER A 21 0.21 30.56 31.10
N LEU A 22 1.28 30.33 30.33
CA LEU A 22 2.66 30.29 30.88
C LEU A 22 3.66 30.51 29.72
N ASN A 23 4.24 31.70 29.63
CA ASN A 23 5.33 32.06 28.73
C ASN A 23 6.68 31.42 29.16
N ALA A 24 6.82 30.12 29.07
CA ALA A 24 8.12 29.47 29.01
C ALA A 24 8.45 29.26 27.52
N GLN A 25 9.66 29.58 27.10
CA GLN A 25 10.12 29.34 25.74
C GLN A 25 10.17 27.81 25.52
N ASN A 26 9.07 27.29 24.97
CA ASN A 26 8.90 25.86 24.70
C ASN A 26 9.85 25.47 23.58
N THR A 27 10.72 24.49 23.76
CA THR A 27 11.68 24.04 22.76
C THR A 27 11.58 22.54 22.55
N GLY A 28 11.82 22.12 21.31
CA GLY A 28 11.94 20.71 20.94
C GLY A 28 13.38 20.31 20.67
N SER A 29 13.56 19.07 20.20
CA SER A 29 14.87 18.50 19.92
C SER A 29 14.83 17.59 18.70
N ILE A 30 15.97 17.50 18.00
CA ILE A 30 16.21 16.55 16.91
C ILE A 30 17.44 15.74 17.29
N SER A 31 17.38 14.43 17.19
CA SER A 31 18.51 13.54 17.41
C SER A 31 18.64 12.53 16.27
N GLY A 32 19.78 11.86 16.21
CA GLY A 32 19.93 10.83 15.19
C GLY A 32 21.35 10.31 15.05
N LYS A 33 21.57 9.60 13.96
CA LYS A 33 22.81 8.94 13.61
C LYS A 33 23.12 9.16 12.13
N ILE A 34 24.37 9.41 11.81
CA ILE A 34 24.83 9.56 10.45
C ILE A 34 25.84 8.47 10.12
N GLN A 35 25.65 7.82 8.97
CA GLN A 35 26.50 6.75 8.53
C GLN A 35 26.68 6.75 7.00
N ASP A 36 27.72 6.10 6.52
CA ASP A 36 27.96 5.84 5.11
C ASP A 36 26.87 4.90 4.58
N LYS A 37 26.23 5.25 3.48
CA LYS A 37 25.19 4.44 2.83
C LYS A 37 25.69 3.07 2.40
N ASN A 38 26.96 2.99 1.98
CA ASN A 38 27.53 1.81 1.35
C ASN A 38 28.09 0.84 2.39
N THR A 39 28.92 1.35 3.30
CA THR A 39 29.63 0.53 4.31
C THR A 39 28.90 0.48 5.64
N GLN A 40 27.95 1.40 5.85
CA GLN A 40 27.26 1.64 7.12
C GLN A 40 28.22 1.99 8.27
N GLU A 41 29.41 2.49 7.94
CA GLU A 41 30.34 3.04 8.90
C GLU A 41 29.82 4.37 9.43
N LEU A 42 30.12 4.62 10.69
CA LEU A 42 29.69 5.82 11.39
C LEU A 42 30.50 7.03 10.91
N LEU A 43 29.84 8.12 10.59
CA LEU A 43 30.52 9.34 10.13
C LEU A 43 30.70 10.30 11.34
N ILE A 44 31.93 10.35 11.83
CA ILE A 44 32.35 11.15 12.97
C ILE A 44 32.69 12.56 12.50
N GLY A 45 32.20 13.60 13.20
CA GLY A 45 32.46 14.99 12.83
C GLY A 45 31.63 15.48 11.63
N ALA A 46 30.58 14.78 11.22
CA ALA A 46 29.67 15.27 10.20
C ALA A 46 28.89 16.49 10.73
N SER A 47 28.82 17.55 9.92
CA SER A 47 28.11 18.78 10.27
C SER A 47 26.60 18.60 10.02
N VAL A 48 25.79 18.94 11.05
CA VAL A 48 24.34 18.86 11.05
C VAL A 48 23.78 20.19 11.49
N PHE A 49 23.00 20.87 10.66
CA PHE A 49 22.44 22.18 10.99
C PHE A 49 21.04 22.40 10.36
N LEU A 50 20.27 23.28 11.00
CA LEU A 50 18.96 23.70 10.52
C LEU A 50 19.12 24.88 9.55
N GLU A 51 18.65 24.70 8.31
CA GLU A 51 18.71 25.74 7.28
C GLU A 51 18.03 27.05 7.75
N GLY A 52 18.70 28.18 7.50
CA GLY A 52 18.18 29.49 7.87
C GLY A 52 18.25 29.81 9.38
N THR A 53 19.05 29.08 10.13
CA THR A 53 19.31 29.31 11.57
C THR A 53 20.79 29.17 11.91
N ASN A 54 21.16 29.56 13.13
CA ASN A 54 22.47 29.31 13.68
C ASN A 54 22.56 28.03 14.51
N LEU A 55 21.52 27.17 14.45
CA LEU A 55 21.46 25.92 15.21
C LEU A 55 22.13 24.79 14.42
N GLY A 56 23.22 24.28 14.95
CA GLY A 56 23.99 23.19 14.38
C GLY A 56 24.81 22.42 15.40
N THR A 57 25.27 21.23 15.02
CA THR A 57 26.13 20.37 15.82
C THR A 57 26.99 19.50 14.92
N LEU A 58 27.99 18.84 15.50
CA LEU A 58 28.78 17.78 14.84
C LEU A 58 28.38 16.41 15.39
N THR A 59 28.56 15.36 14.62
CA THR A 59 28.39 13.98 15.10
C THR A 59 29.54 13.57 16.02
N ASP A 60 29.21 12.84 17.08
CA ASP A 60 30.15 12.28 18.05
C ASP A 60 30.90 11.04 17.51
N ALA A 61 31.71 10.38 18.38
CA ALA A 61 32.47 9.18 18.06
C ALA A 61 31.60 7.98 17.63
N GLU A 62 30.35 7.98 18.03
CA GLU A 62 29.32 6.98 17.68
C GLU A 62 28.49 7.43 16.46
N GLY A 63 28.90 8.49 15.75
CA GLY A 63 28.18 9.06 14.59
C GLY A 63 26.83 9.65 14.95
N ARG A 64 26.56 9.95 16.21
CA ARG A 64 25.31 10.50 16.72
C ARG A 64 25.35 12.01 16.78
N PHE A 65 24.18 12.61 16.63
CA PHE A 65 23.99 14.05 16.83
C PHE A 65 22.77 14.33 17.68
N SER A 66 22.79 15.44 18.39
CA SER A 66 21.63 15.94 19.14
C SER A 66 21.59 17.47 19.06
N LEU A 67 20.50 17.99 18.53
CA LEU A 67 20.14 19.40 18.48
C LEU A 67 19.04 19.66 19.48
N LYS A 68 19.30 20.48 20.50
CA LYS A 68 18.36 20.82 21.57
C LYS A 68 18.02 22.33 21.52
N GLY A 69 16.98 22.73 22.23
CA GLY A 69 16.60 24.14 22.33
C GLY A 69 16.00 24.70 21.03
N ILE A 70 15.41 23.87 20.18
CA ILE A 70 14.87 24.27 18.88
C ILE A 70 13.44 24.82 19.06
N PRO A 71 13.15 26.07 18.64
CA PRO A 71 11.77 26.57 18.64
C PRO A 71 10.83 25.70 17.80
N PRO A 72 9.61 25.39 18.27
CA PRO A 72 8.68 24.52 17.56
C PRO A 72 8.20 25.13 16.24
N LYS A 73 8.60 24.56 15.14
CA LYS A 73 8.14 24.81 13.77
C LYS A 73 8.69 23.76 12.81
N SER A 74 8.45 23.91 11.52
CA SER A 74 9.05 23.08 10.48
C SER A 74 10.41 23.60 10.05
N TYR A 75 11.37 22.69 9.88
CA TYR A 75 12.73 22.98 9.47
C TYR A 75 13.19 22.04 8.37
N ASN A 76 14.23 22.45 7.64
CA ASN A 76 15.04 21.58 6.81
C ASN A 76 16.37 21.31 7.52
N LEU A 77 16.72 20.05 7.71
CA LEU A 77 17.98 19.63 8.34
C LEU A 77 19.01 19.32 7.26
N LYS A 78 20.10 20.06 7.23
CA LYS A 78 21.17 19.87 6.27
C LYS A 78 22.35 19.16 6.90
N ILE A 79 22.87 18.15 6.21
CA ILE A 79 23.98 17.31 6.66
C ILE A 79 25.10 17.38 5.63
N GLN A 80 26.31 17.65 6.09
CA GLN A 80 27.51 17.77 5.28
C GLN A 80 28.67 17.01 5.90
N TYR A 81 29.39 16.29 5.05
CA TYR A 81 30.62 15.60 5.44
C TYR A 81 31.58 15.56 4.25
N VAL A 82 32.89 15.72 4.51
CA VAL A 82 33.92 15.73 3.46
C VAL A 82 33.93 14.38 2.72
N GLY A 83 33.87 14.41 1.40
CA GLY A 83 33.84 13.20 0.55
C GLY A 83 32.45 12.56 0.42
N PHE A 84 31.40 13.24 0.89
CA PHE A 84 30.01 12.76 0.80
C PHE A 84 29.09 13.83 0.19
N VAL A 85 28.09 13.36 -0.52
CA VAL A 85 27.05 14.22 -1.09
C VAL A 85 26.23 14.85 0.03
N THR A 86 26.14 16.19 0.04
CA THR A 86 25.28 16.91 1.00
C THR A 86 23.84 16.41 0.91
N LYS A 87 23.24 16.13 2.06
CA LYS A 87 21.85 15.68 2.18
C LYS A 87 21.01 16.67 2.98
N THR A 88 19.81 16.96 2.48
CA THR A 88 18.82 17.74 3.24
C THR A 88 17.61 16.86 3.53
N VAL A 89 17.19 16.79 4.78
CA VAL A 89 15.91 16.21 5.21
C VAL A 89 14.92 17.37 5.32
N PHE A 90 13.93 17.36 4.45
CA PHE A 90 12.94 18.43 4.36
C PHE A 90 11.79 18.22 5.33
N ASN A 91 11.16 19.33 5.74
CA ASN A 91 9.90 19.37 6.46
C ASN A 91 9.91 18.60 7.77
N ILE A 92 10.96 18.78 8.58
CA ILE A 92 11.01 18.21 9.94
C ILE A 92 10.17 19.10 10.84
N VAL A 93 9.07 18.58 11.35
CA VAL A 93 8.20 19.26 12.32
C VAL A 93 8.76 19.05 13.72
N VAL A 94 9.32 20.09 14.29
CA VAL A 94 9.81 20.09 15.68
C VAL A 94 8.68 20.49 16.61
N THR A 95 8.40 19.64 17.58
CA THR A 95 7.38 19.81 18.61
C THR A 95 8.03 19.77 19.99
N THR A 96 7.29 20.15 21.04
CA THR A 96 7.75 20.06 22.42
C THR A 96 7.49 18.69 23.04
N GLY A 97 6.55 17.91 22.45
CA GLY A 97 6.16 16.60 22.93
C GLY A 97 7.21 15.53 22.65
N ASN A 98 7.59 15.37 21.40
CA ASN A 98 8.46 14.28 20.96
C ASN A 98 9.79 14.75 20.39
N ILE A 99 10.87 14.02 20.71
CA ILE A 99 12.17 14.17 20.05
C ILE A 99 12.07 13.52 18.68
N GLN A 100 12.43 14.26 17.63
CA GLN A 100 12.49 13.74 16.28
C GLN A 100 13.77 12.95 16.08
N THR A 101 13.70 11.66 15.78
CA THR A 101 14.88 10.78 15.63
C THR A 101 15.06 10.35 14.18
N PHE A 102 16.27 10.54 13.63
CA PHE A 102 16.60 10.20 12.24
C PHE A 102 17.86 9.36 12.14
N ASN A 103 17.80 8.29 11.33
CA ASN A 103 19.00 7.60 10.86
C ASN A 103 19.26 7.98 9.40
N ILE A 104 20.38 8.65 9.18
CA ILE A 104 20.68 9.29 7.91
C ILE A 104 21.88 8.61 7.27
N ASP A 105 21.64 8.02 6.09
CA ASP A 105 22.69 7.48 5.26
C ASP A 105 23.17 8.58 4.30
N LEU A 106 24.49 8.87 4.29
CA LEU A 106 25.13 9.74 3.31
C LEU A 106 25.75 8.92 2.19
N GLU A 107 25.65 9.40 0.98
CA GLU A 107 26.23 8.78 -0.20
C GLU A 107 27.63 9.33 -0.45
N PRO A 108 28.68 8.49 -0.60
CA PRO A 108 30.03 8.95 -0.94
C PRO A 108 30.04 9.68 -2.29
N GLU A 109 30.81 10.76 -2.38
CA GLU A 109 31.08 11.41 -3.67
C GLU A 109 31.96 10.52 -4.55
N SER A 110 31.63 10.43 -5.83
CA SER A 110 32.55 9.83 -6.80
C SER A 110 33.70 10.78 -7.04
N LYS A 111 34.95 10.45 -6.60
CA LYS A 111 36.12 11.25 -6.83
C LYS A 111 36.44 11.36 -8.33
N SER A 112 36.29 12.55 -8.92
CA SER A 112 37.12 12.97 -10.04
C SER A 112 38.38 13.59 -9.47
N LEU A 113 39.56 13.08 -9.81
CA LEU A 113 40.87 13.59 -9.40
C LEU A 113 41.25 14.86 -10.17
N LYS A 114 40.34 15.86 -10.24
CA LYS A 114 40.73 17.18 -10.75
C LYS A 114 40.00 18.27 -9.96
N GLU A 115 40.83 19.08 -9.29
CA GLU A 115 40.58 20.41 -8.76
C GLU A 115 39.39 20.59 -7.82
N VAL A 116 39.71 20.94 -6.58
CA VAL A 116 38.75 21.25 -5.51
C VAL A 116 38.03 22.55 -5.84
N VAL A 117 36.97 22.48 -6.64
CA VAL A 117 35.91 23.48 -6.63
C VAL A 117 34.79 22.93 -5.77
N VAL A 118 34.64 23.48 -4.58
CA VAL A 118 33.53 23.16 -3.66
C VAL A 118 32.21 23.62 -4.30
N LYS A 119 31.65 22.83 -5.24
CA LYS A 119 30.29 22.96 -5.69
C LYS A 119 29.45 21.98 -4.92
N THR A 120 28.65 22.49 -4.01
CA THR A 120 27.71 21.73 -3.17
C THR A 120 26.66 21.06 -4.05
N LYS A 121 26.89 19.81 -4.47
CA LYS A 121 25.90 19.02 -5.21
C LYS A 121 24.94 18.39 -4.20
N THR A 122 23.78 18.99 -4.03
CA THR A 122 22.74 18.45 -3.15
C THR A 122 21.82 17.53 -3.94
N LYS A 123 22.01 16.21 -3.84
CA LYS A 123 21.07 15.22 -4.39
C LYS A 123 20.14 14.75 -3.29
N ASN A 124 18.95 15.36 -3.19
CA ASN A 124 17.99 15.10 -2.11
C ASN A 124 16.92 14.09 -2.47
N PHE A 125 16.84 13.66 -3.72
CA PHE A 125 15.91 12.64 -4.18
C PHE A 125 16.70 11.33 -4.24
N GLY A 126 16.37 10.40 -3.35
CA GLY A 126 17.12 9.17 -3.10
C GLY A 126 17.16 8.19 -4.26
N LYS A 127 17.91 8.52 -5.32
CA LYS A 127 18.21 7.57 -6.38
C LYS A 127 19.11 6.48 -5.84
N LYS A 128 18.65 5.24 -5.88
CA LYS A 128 19.51 4.07 -5.71
C LYS A 128 20.30 3.90 -7.00
N THR A 129 21.57 3.56 -6.88
CA THR A 129 22.43 3.27 -8.05
C THR A 129 21.88 2.10 -8.86
N GLU A 130 21.23 1.15 -8.18
CA GLU A 130 20.65 -0.07 -8.76
C GLU A 130 19.33 0.15 -9.50
N THR A 131 18.59 1.20 -9.13
CA THR A 131 17.26 1.46 -9.67
C THR A 131 17.10 2.95 -9.96
N PRO A 132 17.58 3.44 -11.11
CA PRO A 132 17.62 4.87 -11.41
C PRO A 132 16.27 5.49 -11.77
N LEU A 133 15.28 4.68 -12.13
CA LEU A 133 13.97 5.09 -12.66
C LEU A 133 12.82 4.64 -11.77
N SER A 134 11.68 5.29 -11.95
CA SER A 134 10.38 4.88 -11.39
C SER A 134 10.40 4.77 -9.86
N ILE A 135 11.27 5.56 -9.18
CA ILE A 135 11.36 5.60 -7.73
C ILE A 135 10.75 6.89 -7.21
N GLN A 136 9.81 6.75 -6.29
CA GLN A 136 9.17 7.84 -5.58
C GLN A 136 9.38 7.67 -4.07
N ASN A 137 9.59 8.78 -3.36
CA ASN A 137 9.76 8.77 -1.92
C ASN A 137 8.76 9.71 -1.26
N LEU A 138 8.09 9.22 -0.22
CA LEU A 138 7.26 10.00 0.67
C LEU A 138 7.92 10.06 2.05
N THR A 139 7.98 11.25 2.62
CA THR A 139 8.46 11.48 3.99
C THR A 139 7.33 11.30 5.00
N ALA A 140 7.69 11.11 6.27
CA ALA A 140 6.72 10.99 7.37
C ALA A 140 5.69 12.15 7.40
N GLU A 141 6.13 13.38 7.15
CA GLU A 141 5.22 14.53 7.17
C GLU A 141 4.31 14.59 5.95
N GLU A 142 4.80 14.25 4.76
CA GLU A 142 3.96 14.13 3.56
C GLU A 142 2.87 13.06 3.73
N ILE A 143 3.13 12.05 4.56
CA ILE A 143 2.15 11.01 4.90
C ILE A 143 1.13 11.50 5.93
N LYS A 144 1.60 12.12 7.04
CA LYS A 144 0.75 12.56 8.15
C LYS A 144 -0.19 13.70 7.77
N SER A 145 0.30 14.65 6.96
CA SER A 145 -0.46 15.84 6.55
C SER A 145 -1.26 15.65 5.26
N ASN A 146 -1.33 14.42 4.73
CA ASN A 146 -2.05 14.13 3.47
C ASN A 146 -3.56 14.29 3.65
N PRO A 147 -4.23 15.22 2.92
CA PRO A 147 -5.67 15.40 3.01
C PRO A 147 -6.44 14.15 2.54
N GLY A 148 -7.53 13.80 3.22
CA GLY A 148 -8.30 12.59 2.96
C GLY A 148 -7.55 11.28 3.21
N GLY A 149 -6.31 11.37 3.71
CA GLY A 149 -5.48 10.21 4.02
C GLY A 149 -5.91 9.49 5.29
N ASN A 150 -6.51 10.20 6.23
CA ASN A 150 -6.98 9.67 7.52
C ASN A 150 -5.95 8.73 8.18
N PHE A 151 -4.66 9.09 8.14
CA PHE A 151 -3.54 8.29 8.64
C PHE A 151 -3.42 6.88 8.03
N ASP A 152 -3.99 6.66 6.86
CA ASP A 152 -3.90 5.43 6.09
C ASP A 152 -2.84 5.54 5.00
N ILE A 153 -1.79 4.75 5.11
CA ILE A 153 -0.68 4.75 4.15
C ILE A 153 -1.14 4.35 2.74
N SER A 154 -2.11 3.45 2.62
CA SER A 154 -2.62 2.97 1.33
C SER A 154 -3.33 4.09 0.56
N ARG A 155 -3.99 5.03 1.25
CA ARG A 155 -4.61 6.22 0.64
C ARG A 155 -3.57 7.27 0.24
N VAL A 156 -2.50 7.38 1.03
CA VAL A 156 -1.44 8.36 0.77
C VAL A 156 -0.64 7.98 -0.48
N ILE A 157 -0.28 6.71 -0.65
CA ILE A 157 0.48 6.25 -1.81
C ILE A 157 -0.29 6.36 -3.13
N GLN A 158 -1.61 6.41 -3.11
CA GLN A 158 -2.43 6.66 -4.29
C GLN A 158 -2.24 8.07 -4.90
N ALA A 159 -1.49 8.94 -4.24
CA ALA A 159 -1.10 10.25 -4.78
C ALA A 159 0.17 10.20 -5.65
N LEU A 160 0.87 9.07 -5.69
CA LEU A 160 2.09 8.90 -6.48
C LEU A 160 1.77 8.62 -7.96
N PRO A 161 2.69 8.94 -8.89
CA PRO A 161 2.47 8.67 -10.31
C PRO A 161 2.30 7.18 -10.58
N GLY A 162 1.45 6.85 -11.53
CA GLY A 162 1.14 5.48 -11.92
C GLY A 162 0.29 4.70 -10.93
N VAL A 163 -0.07 5.30 -9.78
CA VAL A 163 -0.84 4.62 -8.73
C VAL A 163 -2.32 4.93 -8.87
N GLY A 164 -3.07 3.95 -9.34
CA GLY A 164 -4.52 3.91 -9.31
C GLY A 164 -5.04 3.26 -8.02
N GLY A 165 -6.35 3.27 -7.90
CA GLY A 165 -7.10 2.58 -6.85
C GLY A 165 -8.44 2.14 -7.39
N ASN A 166 -9.23 1.43 -6.58
CA ASN A 166 -10.61 1.15 -6.93
C ASN A 166 -11.38 2.46 -7.06
N THR A 167 -12.02 2.67 -8.21
CA THR A 167 -12.78 3.89 -8.55
C THR A 167 -14.29 3.67 -8.51
N GLY A 168 -14.73 2.45 -8.17
CA GLY A 168 -16.14 2.10 -8.12
C GLY A 168 -16.91 2.70 -6.95
N GLY A 169 -18.24 2.72 -7.03
CA GLY A 169 -19.15 3.32 -6.03
C GLY A 169 -18.99 2.75 -4.62
N ALA A 170 -18.62 1.49 -4.48
CA ALA A 170 -18.21 0.89 -3.21
C ALA A 170 -16.74 1.24 -2.85
N ALA A 171 -16.32 2.48 -3.05
CA ALA A 171 -14.95 2.97 -2.85
C ALA A 171 -14.43 2.88 -1.40
N PHE A 172 -14.83 1.83 -0.68
CA PHE A 172 -14.31 1.54 0.66
C PHE A 172 -12.98 0.76 0.61
N ARG A 173 -12.49 0.36 -0.57
CA ARG A 173 -11.27 -0.43 -0.74
C ARG A 173 -10.13 0.43 -1.25
N ASN A 174 -8.93 0.18 -0.71
CA ASN A 174 -7.68 0.81 -1.09
C ASN A 174 -6.82 -0.15 -1.94
N ASP A 175 -7.39 -0.74 -2.97
CA ASP A 175 -6.62 -1.55 -3.91
C ASP A 175 -5.57 -0.67 -4.60
N ILE A 176 -4.34 -1.17 -4.66
CA ILE A 176 -3.21 -0.46 -5.23
C ILE A 176 -2.92 -1.03 -6.60
N ILE A 177 -3.28 -0.27 -7.63
CA ILE A 177 -3.12 -0.62 -9.04
C ILE A 177 -1.96 0.21 -9.60
N ILE A 178 -0.90 -0.44 -10.10
CA ILE A 178 0.28 0.25 -10.58
C ILE A 178 0.46 0.04 -12.07
N ARG A 179 0.39 1.17 -12.85
CA ARG A 179 0.63 1.13 -14.30
C ARG A 179 -0.20 0.04 -14.99
N GLY A 180 -1.48 -0.09 -14.60
CA GLY A 180 -2.40 -1.07 -15.17
C GLY A 180 -2.13 -2.53 -14.80
N GLY A 181 -1.29 -2.82 -13.82
CA GLY A 181 -1.10 -4.16 -13.28
C GLY A 181 -2.02 -4.46 -12.09
N ALA A 182 -2.29 -5.72 -11.84
CA ALA A 182 -3.21 -6.18 -10.81
C ALA A 182 -2.78 -5.80 -9.38
N PRO A 183 -3.73 -5.65 -8.44
CA PRO A 183 -3.40 -5.35 -7.04
C PRO A 183 -2.47 -6.38 -6.38
N ASN A 184 -2.57 -7.64 -6.74
CA ASN A 184 -1.72 -8.71 -6.22
C ASN A 184 -0.30 -8.73 -6.81
N GLU A 185 0.02 -7.90 -7.79
CA GLU A 185 1.34 -7.83 -8.42
C GLU A 185 2.33 -6.97 -7.63
N ASN A 186 1.87 -6.34 -6.55
CA ASN A 186 2.67 -5.50 -5.68
C ASN A 186 3.30 -6.31 -4.55
N VAL A 187 4.49 -5.90 -4.11
CA VAL A 187 5.18 -6.48 -2.95
C VAL A 187 5.52 -5.38 -1.95
N PHE A 188 5.36 -5.67 -0.67
CA PHE A 188 5.53 -4.71 0.41
C PHE A 188 6.58 -5.21 1.40
N TYR A 189 7.55 -4.35 1.72
CA TYR A 189 8.58 -4.61 2.73
C TYR A 189 8.50 -3.60 3.87
N LEU A 190 8.50 -4.08 5.10
CA LEU A 190 8.65 -3.28 6.31
C LEU A 190 10.04 -3.51 6.90
N ASP A 191 10.93 -2.52 6.83
CA ASP A 191 12.35 -2.61 7.22
C ASP A 191 13.12 -3.79 6.60
N GLY A 192 12.65 -4.35 5.48
CA GLY A 192 13.26 -5.48 4.78
C GLY A 192 12.59 -6.83 5.03
N ILE A 193 11.57 -6.91 5.89
CA ILE A 193 10.67 -8.06 6.01
C ILE A 193 9.48 -7.87 5.07
N GLU A 194 9.19 -8.88 4.26
CA GLU A 194 7.99 -8.89 3.41
C GLU A 194 6.72 -9.02 4.25
N ILE A 195 5.76 -8.13 3.98
CA ILE A 195 4.44 -8.10 4.63
C ILE A 195 3.37 -8.24 3.56
N PRO A 196 2.79 -9.42 3.35
CA PRO A 196 1.85 -9.66 2.25
C PRO A 196 0.53 -8.93 2.43
N VAL A 197 0.14 -8.62 3.65
CA VAL A 197 -1.11 -7.91 4.00
C VAL A 197 -0.77 -6.56 4.59
N ILE A 198 -1.29 -5.48 4.00
CA ILE A 198 -1.10 -4.10 4.46
C ILE A 198 -2.42 -3.39 4.80
N ASN A 199 -3.56 -4.03 4.57
CA ASN A 199 -4.89 -3.48 4.82
C ASN A 199 -5.73 -4.43 5.67
N HIS A 200 -6.64 -3.86 6.47
CA HIS A 200 -7.73 -4.56 7.12
C HIS A 200 -8.73 -5.10 6.09
N PHE A 201 -9.45 -6.17 6.42
CA PHE A 201 -10.45 -6.81 5.57
C PHE A 201 -9.91 -7.12 4.16
N SER A 202 -8.66 -7.59 4.10
CA SER A 202 -8.00 -7.89 2.84
C SER A 202 -8.68 -9.04 2.11
N THR A 203 -8.78 -8.90 0.79
CA THR A 203 -9.15 -10.02 -0.08
C THR A 203 -7.95 -10.94 -0.24
N GLN A 204 -8.15 -12.24 -0.05
CA GLN A 204 -7.11 -13.24 -0.24
C GLN A 204 -6.57 -13.21 -1.67
N GLY A 205 -5.25 -13.25 -1.82
CA GLY A 205 -4.59 -13.11 -3.12
C GLY A 205 -4.58 -11.70 -3.69
N SER A 206 -4.98 -10.68 -2.91
CA SER A 206 -4.88 -9.26 -3.25
C SER A 206 -4.28 -8.48 -2.09
N SER A 207 -3.81 -7.26 -2.35
CA SER A 207 -3.32 -6.34 -1.32
C SER A 207 -4.38 -5.35 -0.83
N GLY A 208 -5.56 -5.33 -1.45
CA GLY A 208 -6.60 -4.35 -1.20
C GLY A 208 -7.42 -4.61 0.06
N GLY A 209 -7.93 -3.55 0.65
CA GLY A 209 -8.82 -3.52 1.81
C GLY A 209 -9.23 -2.09 2.13
N PRO A 210 -10.21 -1.85 3.03
CA PRO A 210 -10.75 -0.50 3.25
C PRO A 210 -9.84 0.43 4.05
N GLN A 211 -8.91 -0.09 4.85
CA GLN A 211 -8.06 0.69 5.74
C GLN A 211 -6.69 0.03 5.94
N GLY A 212 -5.62 0.83 5.94
CA GLY A 212 -4.25 0.34 6.16
C GLY A 212 -3.98 -0.09 7.60
N ILE A 213 -3.21 -1.18 7.78
CA ILE A 213 -2.80 -1.69 9.11
C ILE A 213 -1.52 -1.02 9.64
N LEU A 214 -0.71 -0.38 8.78
CA LEU A 214 0.55 0.22 9.21
C LEU A 214 0.32 1.53 9.96
N ASN A 215 0.95 1.67 11.13
CA ASN A 215 0.91 2.90 11.89
C ASN A 215 1.86 3.95 11.31
N VAL A 216 1.30 5.00 10.69
CA VAL A 216 2.06 6.09 10.06
C VAL A 216 2.96 6.85 11.05
N SER A 217 2.68 6.81 12.36
CA SER A 217 3.53 7.44 13.38
C SER A 217 4.92 6.80 13.48
N PHE A 218 5.07 5.56 13.01
CA PHE A 218 6.34 4.85 13.00
C PHE A 218 7.08 4.95 11.67
N ILE A 219 6.40 5.32 10.59
CA ILE A 219 7.01 5.41 9.27
C ILE A 219 7.91 6.63 9.19
N GLN A 220 9.17 6.45 8.83
CA GLN A 220 10.13 7.49 8.54
C GLN A 220 10.05 7.91 7.07
N ASP A 221 10.05 6.94 6.16
CA ASP A 221 9.90 7.15 4.73
C ASP A 221 9.28 5.93 4.04
N VAL A 222 8.67 6.17 2.89
CA VAL A 222 8.14 5.14 1.99
C VAL A 222 8.77 5.32 0.64
N THR A 223 9.32 4.24 0.10
CA THR A 223 9.83 4.20 -1.26
C THR A 223 8.92 3.32 -2.10
N LEU A 224 8.40 3.87 -3.20
CA LEU A 224 7.74 3.12 -4.27
C LEU A 224 8.73 2.95 -5.42
N ALA A 225 8.90 1.72 -5.89
CA ALA A 225 9.48 1.40 -7.18
C ALA A 225 8.39 0.79 -8.06
N SER A 226 7.98 1.47 -9.15
CA SER A 226 6.94 1.01 -10.09
C SER A 226 7.51 0.29 -11.31
N SER A 227 8.82 0.18 -11.39
CA SER A 227 9.63 -0.62 -12.33
C SER A 227 11.08 -0.64 -11.85
N SER A 228 11.99 -1.26 -12.59
CA SER A 228 13.43 -1.29 -12.27
C SER A 228 13.74 -1.94 -10.92
N PHE A 229 13.02 -2.99 -10.55
CA PHE A 229 13.27 -3.66 -9.28
C PHE A 229 14.66 -4.30 -9.27
N SER A 230 15.40 -4.16 -8.15
CA SER A 230 16.66 -4.86 -7.91
C SER A 230 16.49 -6.37 -8.07
N ALA A 231 17.52 -7.09 -8.53
CA ALA A 231 17.51 -8.55 -8.63
C ALA A 231 17.25 -9.22 -7.27
N GLY A 232 17.50 -8.52 -6.17
CA GLY A 232 17.14 -8.96 -4.83
C GLY A 232 15.64 -9.12 -4.60
N VAL A 233 14.75 -8.49 -5.39
CA VAL A 233 13.29 -8.57 -5.22
C VAL A 233 12.72 -9.74 -6.00
N ASP A 234 11.93 -10.58 -5.32
CA ASP A 234 11.15 -11.68 -5.87
C ASP A 234 9.65 -11.35 -5.92
N ASN A 235 8.92 -12.09 -6.75
CA ASN A 235 7.45 -12.17 -6.73
C ASN A 235 6.70 -10.85 -7.01
N ALA A 236 7.37 -9.84 -7.61
CA ALA A 236 6.80 -8.55 -7.98
C ALA A 236 6.68 -8.43 -9.50
N LEU A 237 5.50 -8.03 -10.01
CA LEU A 237 5.27 -7.72 -11.42
C LEU A 237 4.96 -6.23 -11.65
N SER A 238 4.37 -5.53 -10.68
CA SER A 238 3.95 -4.14 -10.88
C SER A 238 4.68 -3.14 -10.00
N SER A 239 4.87 -3.44 -8.72
CA SER A 239 5.61 -2.52 -7.84
C SER A 239 6.23 -3.19 -6.63
N VAL A 240 7.16 -2.44 -6.03
CA VAL A 240 7.78 -2.76 -4.74
C VAL A 240 7.66 -1.54 -3.84
N PHE A 241 7.00 -1.70 -2.70
CA PHE A 241 6.96 -0.72 -1.64
C PHE A 241 7.93 -1.08 -0.52
N THR A 242 8.71 -0.13 -0.09
CA THR A 242 9.58 -0.27 1.07
C THR A 242 9.21 0.76 2.11
N PHE A 243 8.66 0.31 3.22
CA PHE A 243 8.35 1.12 4.39
C PHE A 243 9.52 1.05 5.35
N LYS A 244 10.12 2.20 5.64
CA LYS A 244 11.18 2.32 6.63
C LYS A 244 10.61 2.92 7.90
N GLN A 245 10.75 2.20 9.00
CA GLN A 245 10.34 2.70 10.32
C GLN A 245 11.46 3.54 10.94
N LYS A 246 11.06 4.53 11.76
CA LYS A 246 12.01 5.23 12.64
C LYS A 246 12.65 4.26 13.64
N GLU A 247 13.72 4.66 14.30
CA GLU A 247 14.20 3.97 15.50
C GLU A 247 13.54 4.57 16.74
N GLY A 248 13.41 3.76 17.79
CA GLY A 248 12.94 4.22 19.10
C GLY A 248 13.90 5.24 19.70
N ASN A 249 13.37 6.17 20.45
CA ASN A 249 14.15 7.18 21.16
C ASN A 249 15.11 6.49 22.16
N LYS A 250 16.33 7.02 22.26
CA LYS A 250 17.36 6.50 23.17
C LYS A 250 17.42 7.26 24.50
N GLU A 251 16.83 8.46 24.57
CA GLU A 251 16.97 9.37 25.70
C GLU A 251 15.84 9.18 26.72
N ARG A 252 14.60 8.99 26.25
CA ARG A 252 13.41 8.87 27.11
C ARG A 252 12.29 8.09 26.46
N LEU A 253 11.35 7.62 27.29
CA LEU A 253 10.06 7.16 26.82
C LEU A 253 9.24 8.36 26.32
N GLN A 254 8.65 8.22 25.16
CA GLN A 254 7.75 9.18 24.52
C GLN A 254 6.65 8.45 23.76
N GLY A 255 5.63 9.17 23.34
CA GLY A 255 4.56 8.58 22.59
C GLY A 255 3.57 9.59 22.04
N ASN A 256 2.51 9.07 21.45
CA ASN A 256 1.34 9.86 21.11
C ASN A 256 0.05 9.05 21.32
N LEU A 257 -0.97 9.79 21.71
CA LEU A 257 -2.35 9.36 21.78
C LEU A 257 -3.09 10.05 20.65
N ARG A 258 -3.70 9.29 19.74
CA ARG A 258 -4.58 9.81 18.69
C ARG A 258 -6.01 9.36 18.96
N LEU A 259 -6.91 10.30 18.99
CA LEU A 259 -8.35 10.07 19.05
C LEU A 259 -9.01 10.81 17.89
N SER A 260 -9.76 10.09 17.06
CA SER A 260 -10.51 10.65 15.93
C SER A 260 -11.96 10.17 15.94
N ALA A 261 -12.76 10.63 15.00
CA ALA A 261 -14.14 10.18 14.83
C ALA A 261 -14.28 8.68 14.53
N SER A 262 -13.23 8.03 14.03
CA SER A 262 -13.26 6.64 13.55
C SER A 262 -12.40 5.68 14.36
N GLU A 263 -11.37 6.18 15.08
CA GLU A 263 -10.38 5.31 15.71
C GLU A 263 -9.67 5.96 16.90
N PHE A 264 -9.16 5.09 17.76
CA PHE A 264 -8.22 5.39 18.83
C PHE A 264 -6.90 4.69 18.55
N ALA A 265 -5.77 5.40 18.70
CA ALA A 265 -4.44 4.82 18.56
C ALA A 265 -3.51 5.30 19.67
N LEU A 266 -2.77 4.37 20.24
CA LEU A 266 -1.75 4.64 21.23
C LEU A 266 -0.41 4.15 20.72
N THR A 267 0.61 5.01 20.81
CA THR A 267 1.97 4.68 20.39
C THR A 267 2.97 5.04 21.47
N PHE A 268 3.98 4.20 21.61
CA PHE A 268 5.12 4.44 22.47
C PHE A 268 6.42 4.17 21.74
N ASP A 269 7.44 4.93 22.04
CA ASP A 269 8.81 4.65 21.67
C ASP A 269 9.80 5.12 22.72
N GLY A 270 10.86 4.35 22.90
CA GLY A 270 11.82 4.66 23.97
C GLY A 270 12.92 3.61 24.12
N PRO A 271 13.80 3.78 25.12
CA PRO A 271 14.80 2.79 25.48
C PRO A 271 14.19 1.65 26.31
N LEU A 272 14.49 0.39 25.95
CA LEU A 272 14.28 -0.77 26.82
C LEU A 272 15.51 -1.03 27.69
N THR A 273 16.70 -0.89 27.09
CA THR A 273 18.01 -0.99 27.76
C THR A 273 18.98 0.03 27.15
N LYS A 274 20.18 0.12 27.67
CA LYS A 274 21.23 1.00 27.08
C LYS A 274 21.51 0.68 25.59
N ASN A 275 21.29 -0.57 25.17
CA ASN A 275 21.60 -1.04 23.80
C ASN A 275 20.35 -1.35 22.97
N THR A 276 19.16 -1.31 23.56
CA THR A 276 17.90 -1.70 22.90
C THR A 276 16.88 -0.58 23.00
N THR A 277 16.34 -0.19 21.86
CA THR A 277 15.17 0.71 21.75
C THR A 277 13.96 -0.06 21.23
N PHE A 278 12.76 0.47 21.48
CA PHE A 278 11.53 -0.10 21.00
C PHE A 278 10.57 0.93 20.39
N LEU A 279 9.69 0.46 19.53
CA LEU A 279 8.45 1.08 19.10
C LEU A 279 7.33 0.10 19.40
N ALA A 280 6.18 0.57 19.89
CA ALA A 280 5.00 -0.26 20.13
C ALA A 280 3.73 0.56 19.91
N SER A 281 2.74 -0.01 19.23
CA SER A 281 1.43 0.61 19.06
C SER A 281 0.29 -0.39 19.11
N ALA A 282 -0.87 0.11 19.53
CA ALA A 282 -2.15 -0.54 19.43
C ALA A 282 -3.17 0.48 18.90
N ARG A 283 -3.98 0.06 17.91
CA ARG A 283 -5.06 0.87 17.36
C ARG A 283 -6.36 0.09 17.38
N ARG A 284 -7.45 0.79 17.69
CA ARG A 284 -8.82 0.28 17.71
C ARG A 284 -9.70 1.17 16.85
N SER A 285 -10.40 0.55 15.90
CA SER A 285 -11.47 1.22 15.17
C SER A 285 -12.81 1.09 15.91
N TYR A 286 -13.63 2.10 15.78
CA TYR A 286 -15.04 2.08 16.19
C TYR A 286 -15.96 2.64 15.09
N LEU A 287 -15.60 2.40 13.83
CA LEU A 287 -16.39 2.78 12.65
C LEU A 287 -17.83 2.26 12.70
N GLN A 288 -18.06 1.12 13.38
CA GLN A 288 -19.40 0.57 13.57
C GLN A 288 -20.37 1.57 14.20
N PHE A 289 -19.91 2.44 15.10
CA PHE A 289 -20.77 3.45 15.73
C PHE A 289 -21.11 4.59 14.77
N LEU A 290 -20.14 5.00 13.94
CA LEU A 290 -20.38 6.00 12.89
C LEU A 290 -21.39 5.46 11.86
N PHE A 291 -21.21 4.25 11.39
CA PHE A 291 -22.09 3.62 10.40
C PHE A 291 -23.49 3.36 10.96
N MET A 292 -23.58 3.00 12.24
CA MET A 292 -24.88 2.92 12.92
C MET A 292 -25.59 4.29 13.01
N ALA A 293 -24.84 5.36 13.23
CA ALA A 293 -25.41 6.72 13.33
C ALA A 293 -25.99 7.23 11.99
N ILE A 294 -25.42 6.81 10.85
CA ILE A 294 -25.89 7.14 9.49
C ILE A 294 -26.71 6.02 8.85
N ASP A 295 -27.18 5.07 9.66
CA ASP A 295 -28.06 3.95 9.28
C ASP A 295 -27.53 3.06 8.13
N LEU A 296 -26.23 2.88 8.02
CA LEU A 296 -25.66 1.87 7.12
C LEU A 296 -25.80 0.48 7.74
N PRO A 297 -26.06 -0.58 6.93
CA PRO A 297 -26.22 -1.93 7.44
C PRO A 297 -24.92 -2.61 7.85
N ILE A 298 -23.77 -2.00 7.63
CA ILE A 298 -22.44 -2.56 7.85
C ILE A 298 -21.84 -2.14 9.19
N ARG A 299 -21.10 -3.04 9.83
CA ARG A 299 -20.53 -2.85 11.18
C ARG A 299 -19.05 -3.29 11.21
N PRO A 300 -18.13 -2.55 10.55
CA PRO A 300 -16.70 -2.87 10.59
C PRO A 300 -16.10 -2.54 11.94
N ASN A 301 -15.25 -3.42 12.41
CA ASN A 301 -14.55 -3.31 13.67
C ASN A 301 -13.18 -3.98 13.53
N TYR A 302 -12.11 -3.30 13.95
CA TYR A 302 -10.77 -3.89 13.88
C TYR A 302 -9.86 -3.43 15.00
N TRP A 303 -8.85 -4.26 15.26
CA TRP A 303 -7.66 -3.94 16.02
C TRP A 303 -6.43 -4.14 15.17
N ASP A 304 -5.41 -3.32 15.37
CA ASP A 304 -4.06 -3.63 14.90
C ASP A 304 -3.00 -3.33 15.94
N PHE A 305 -1.89 -4.04 15.78
CA PHE A 305 -0.74 -3.98 16.66
C PHE A 305 0.53 -3.93 15.83
N GLN A 306 1.47 -3.10 16.25
CA GLN A 306 2.76 -3.02 15.58
C GLN A 306 3.85 -2.83 16.63
N PHE A 307 4.96 -3.54 16.49
CA PHE A 307 6.13 -3.35 17.33
C PHE A 307 7.42 -3.46 16.52
N LYS A 308 8.48 -2.86 17.03
CA LYS A 308 9.86 -3.02 16.57
C LYS A 308 10.78 -2.91 17.75
N THR A 309 11.81 -3.75 17.81
CA THR A 309 12.96 -3.53 18.70
C THR A 309 14.23 -3.41 17.86
N THR A 310 15.15 -2.58 18.29
CA THR A 310 16.47 -2.43 17.66
C THR A 310 17.52 -2.57 18.74
N THR A 311 18.32 -3.65 18.69
CA THR A 311 19.35 -4.00 19.66
C THR A 311 20.73 -3.93 19.03
N LYS A 312 21.60 -3.09 19.54
CA LYS A 312 23.03 -3.07 19.20
C LYS A 312 23.71 -4.24 19.94
N ILE A 313 24.02 -5.33 19.23
CA ILE A 313 24.73 -6.48 19.79
C ILE A 313 26.20 -6.13 20.02
N ASN A 314 26.83 -5.50 19.01
CA ASN A 314 28.18 -4.95 19.04
C ASN A 314 28.31 -3.85 17.99
N ASP A 315 29.52 -3.27 17.81
CA ASP A 315 29.71 -2.16 16.88
C ASP A 315 29.46 -2.50 15.42
N LYS A 316 29.50 -3.76 15.05
CA LYS A 316 29.28 -4.25 13.68
C LYS A 316 27.94 -4.93 13.46
N THR A 317 27.24 -5.28 14.52
CA THR A 317 26.04 -6.12 14.43
C THR A 317 24.85 -5.51 15.16
N THR A 318 23.75 -5.37 14.46
CA THR A 318 22.45 -4.94 14.99
C THR A 318 21.41 -6.01 14.74
N LEU A 319 20.62 -6.33 15.76
CA LEU A 319 19.43 -7.18 15.66
C LEU A 319 18.20 -6.27 15.67
N THR A 320 17.35 -6.41 14.67
CA THR A 320 16.01 -5.80 14.66
C THR A 320 14.98 -6.92 14.71
N THR A 321 14.02 -6.82 15.63
CA THR A 321 12.82 -7.65 15.59
C THR A 321 11.62 -6.76 15.37
N LEU A 322 10.67 -7.22 14.57
CA LEU A 322 9.46 -6.46 14.29
C LEU A 322 8.25 -7.39 14.14
N GLY A 323 7.09 -6.81 14.33
CA GLY A 323 5.82 -7.46 14.07
C GLY A 323 4.74 -6.44 13.77
N VAL A 324 3.82 -6.85 12.91
CA VAL A 324 2.58 -6.17 12.58
C VAL A 324 1.48 -7.21 12.48
N GLY A 325 0.29 -6.89 12.96
CA GLY A 325 -0.85 -7.81 12.89
C GLY A 325 -2.17 -7.09 13.09
N ALA A 326 -3.25 -7.72 12.65
CA ALA A 326 -4.60 -7.21 12.72
C ALA A 326 -5.60 -8.29 13.09
N ILE A 327 -6.72 -7.86 13.69
CA ILE A 327 -7.92 -8.64 13.96
C ILE A 327 -9.08 -7.86 13.39
N ASP A 328 -9.82 -8.47 12.47
CA ASP A 328 -10.86 -7.84 11.66
C ASP A 328 -12.20 -8.55 11.82
N GLU A 329 -13.23 -7.80 12.20
CA GLU A 329 -14.61 -8.27 12.32
C GLU A 329 -15.53 -7.37 11.51
N PHE A 330 -16.20 -7.92 10.52
CA PHE A 330 -17.17 -7.23 9.69
C PHE A 330 -18.49 -7.97 9.73
N SER A 331 -19.50 -7.33 10.28
CA SER A 331 -20.83 -7.88 10.43
C SER A 331 -21.90 -6.95 9.88
N PHE A 332 -23.13 -7.42 9.82
CA PHE A 332 -24.27 -6.66 9.34
C PHE A 332 -25.30 -6.46 10.45
N ALA A 333 -26.09 -5.39 10.35
CA ALA A 333 -27.22 -5.12 11.19
C ALA A 333 -28.38 -4.60 10.34
N ILE A 334 -29.58 -4.96 10.70
CA ILE A 334 -30.81 -4.49 10.04
C ILE A 334 -30.87 -2.97 10.17
N PRO A 335 -30.98 -2.23 9.07
CA PRO A 335 -31.12 -0.77 9.10
C PRO A 335 -32.49 -0.36 9.65
N LYS A 336 -32.62 0.86 10.12
CA LYS A 336 -33.91 1.39 10.59
C LYS A 336 -34.87 1.63 9.43
N GLU A 337 -34.31 2.12 8.32
CA GLU A 337 -35.05 2.35 7.08
C GLU A 337 -34.55 1.40 6.01
N SER A 338 -35.42 0.54 5.49
CA SER A 338 -35.08 -0.37 4.40
C SER A 338 -35.04 0.38 3.07
N SER A 339 -34.12 -0.03 2.20
CA SER A 339 -34.08 0.35 0.79
C SER A 339 -33.59 -0.83 -0.07
N PRO A 340 -33.88 -0.85 -1.39
CA PRO A 340 -33.41 -1.93 -2.25
C PRO A 340 -31.90 -2.15 -2.18
N GLU A 341 -31.10 -1.10 -2.06
CA GLU A 341 -29.64 -1.14 -1.96
C GLU A 341 -29.18 -1.74 -0.64
N LYS A 342 -29.78 -1.33 0.49
CA LYS A 342 -29.47 -1.88 1.81
C LYS A 342 -29.85 -3.35 1.92
N GLU A 343 -31.02 -3.74 1.37
CA GLU A 343 -31.44 -5.13 1.29
C GLU A 343 -30.51 -5.97 0.41
N TYR A 344 -30.05 -5.41 -0.72
CA TYR A 344 -29.06 -6.08 -1.57
C TYR A 344 -27.75 -6.35 -0.82
N ILE A 345 -27.24 -5.36 -0.08
CA ILE A 345 -26.02 -5.50 0.76
C ILE A 345 -26.22 -6.60 1.80
N LEU A 346 -27.33 -6.60 2.54
CA LEU A 346 -27.61 -7.61 3.58
C LEU A 346 -27.66 -9.04 3.05
N ARG A 347 -28.17 -9.24 1.82
CA ARG A 347 -28.34 -10.57 1.20
C ARG A 347 -27.06 -11.08 0.53
N ASN A 348 -26.25 -10.17 -0.01
CA ASN A 348 -25.15 -10.56 -0.91
C ASN A 348 -23.76 -10.41 -0.31
N SER A 349 -23.61 -9.73 0.82
CA SER A 349 -22.32 -9.53 1.44
C SER A 349 -22.03 -10.53 2.55
N PRO A 350 -20.82 -11.11 2.62
CA PRO A 350 -20.47 -12.05 3.69
C PRO A 350 -20.06 -11.32 4.97
N ASN A 351 -20.34 -11.89 6.13
CA ASN A 351 -19.65 -11.56 7.37
C ASN A 351 -18.18 -11.99 7.23
N ILE A 352 -17.28 -11.16 7.77
CA ILE A 352 -15.83 -11.37 7.66
C ILE A 352 -15.24 -11.48 9.07
N ASN A 353 -14.47 -12.53 9.31
CA ASN A 353 -13.64 -12.69 10.49
C ASN A 353 -12.22 -13.04 10.04
N GLN A 354 -11.33 -12.09 10.16
CA GLN A 354 -9.95 -12.24 9.72
C GLN A 354 -9.00 -11.92 10.86
N TRP A 355 -7.86 -12.56 10.85
CA TRP A 355 -6.70 -12.09 11.60
C TRP A 355 -5.44 -12.41 10.81
N ASN A 356 -4.46 -11.54 10.94
CA ASN A 356 -3.18 -11.73 10.29
C ASN A 356 -2.06 -11.23 11.17
N TYR A 357 -0.87 -11.75 10.93
CA TYR A 357 0.36 -11.18 11.46
C TYR A 357 1.55 -11.48 10.55
N THR A 358 2.50 -10.58 10.60
CA THR A 358 3.88 -10.79 10.17
C THR A 358 4.79 -10.55 11.34
N VAL A 359 5.66 -11.50 11.65
CA VAL A 359 6.74 -11.33 12.64
C VAL A 359 8.07 -11.70 12.00
N GLY A 360 9.13 -10.98 12.34
CA GLY A 360 10.43 -11.26 11.78
C GLY A 360 11.59 -10.69 12.59
N ALA A 361 12.76 -11.24 12.31
CA ALA A 361 14.03 -10.80 12.86
C ALA A 361 15.05 -10.58 11.74
N ILE A 362 15.85 -9.53 11.86
CA ILE A 362 16.89 -9.15 10.91
C ILE A 362 18.18 -8.96 11.68
N VAL A 363 19.20 -9.73 11.34
CA VAL A 363 20.57 -9.50 11.76
C VAL A 363 21.29 -8.74 10.66
N LYS A 364 21.57 -7.47 10.92
CA LYS A 364 22.39 -6.63 10.04
C LYS A 364 23.82 -6.60 10.55
N ARG A 365 24.76 -7.04 9.73
CA ARG A 365 26.20 -7.07 10.09
C ARG A 365 27.03 -6.31 9.07
N ARG A 366 27.82 -5.37 9.55
CA ARG A 366 28.88 -4.75 8.74
C ARG A 366 30.00 -5.76 8.49
N ILE A 367 30.36 -5.93 7.25
CA ILE A 367 31.49 -6.77 6.79
C ILE A 367 32.53 -5.85 6.15
N SER A 368 33.70 -6.39 5.79
CA SER A 368 34.72 -5.58 5.09
C SER A 368 34.12 -5.03 3.79
N ASN A 369 34.08 -3.70 3.67
CA ASN A 369 33.57 -2.94 2.54
C ASN A 369 32.11 -3.27 2.18
N GLY A 370 31.25 -3.50 3.16
CA GLY A 370 29.83 -3.81 2.86
C GLY A 370 28.98 -4.20 4.04
N VAL A 371 27.82 -4.75 3.72
CA VAL A 371 26.78 -5.13 4.68
C VAL A 371 26.20 -6.48 4.31
N MET A 372 25.95 -7.30 5.30
CA MET A 372 25.20 -8.55 5.23
C MET A 372 23.94 -8.43 6.07
N ASN A 373 22.80 -8.77 5.49
CA ASN A 373 21.53 -8.90 6.19
C ASN A 373 21.08 -10.36 6.14
N ILE A 374 20.74 -10.91 7.29
CA ILE A 374 20.09 -12.21 7.42
C ILE A 374 18.74 -11.95 8.05
N SER A 375 17.68 -12.40 7.42
CA SER A 375 16.33 -12.26 7.96
C SER A 375 15.58 -13.58 7.98
N ALA A 376 14.76 -13.73 9.01
CA ALA A 376 13.79 -14.81 9.15
C ALA A 376 12.45 -14.19 9.49
N SER A 377 11.39 -14.61 8.81
CA SER A 377 10.05 -14.11 9.05
C SER A 377 8.99 -15.19 8.91
N ARG A 378 7.86 -14.93 9.57
CA ARG A 378 6.64 -15.72 9.44
C ARG A 378 5.47 -14.79 9.16
N ASN A 379 4.75 -15.10 8.09
CA ASN A 379 3.47 -14.50 7.74
C ASN A 379 2.36 -15.49 8.02
N MET A 380 1.25 -15.01 8.54
CA MET A 380 0.03 -15.78 8.75
C MET A 380 -1.16 -14.90 8.40
N PHE A 381 -2.03 -15.42 7.54
CA PHE A 381 -3.31 -14.83 7.22
C PHE A 381 -4.41 -15.88 7.36
N ASN A 382 -5.34 -15.63 8.27
CA ASN A 382 -6.53 -16.45 8.49
C ASN A 382 -7.74 -15.68 8.02
N ASN A 383 -8.51 -16.29 7.14
CA ASN A 383 -9.66 -15.66 6.49
C ASN A 383 -10.88 -16.55 6.64
N ARG A 384 -11.93 -16.00 7.24
CA ARG A 384 -13.24 -16.63 7.34
C ARG A 384 -14.30 -15.69 6.83
N LEU A 385 -15.07 -16.17 5.83
CA LEU A 385 -16.22 -15.50 5.23
C LEU A 385 -17.43 -16.40 5.39
N ASP A 386 -18.53 -15.86 5.87
CA ASP A 386 -19.79 -16.57 6.02
C ASP A 386 -20.95 -15.71 5.48
N ARG A 387 -21.77 -16.26 4.60
CA ARG A 387 -23.00 -15.62 4.09
C ARG A 387 -24.19 -16.55 4.25
N TRP A 388 -25.29 -15.99 4.77
CA TRP A 388 -26.56 -16.71 4.92
C TRP A 388 -27.64 -16.03 4.10
N ARG A 389 -28.54 -16.85 3.52
CA ARG A 389 -29.73 -16.35 2.84
C ARG A 389 -30.64 -15.65 3.85
N GLU A 390 -31.34 -14.63 3.40
CA GLU A 390 -32.35 -13.88 4.16
C GLU A 390 -31.85 -13.33 5.51
N GLY A 391 -30.55 -13.18 5.67
CA GLY A 391 -29.95 -12.73 6.96
C GLY A 391 -30.18 -13.68 8.14
N LYS A 392 -30.65 -14.91 7.89
CA LYS A 392 -30.86 -15.93 8.92
C LYS A 392 -29.55 -16.55 9.37
N THR A 393 -28.73 -15.76 10.05
CA THR A 393 -27.46 -16.20 10.63
C THR A 393 -27.68 -17.31 11.66
N ASN A 394 -26.75 -18.25 11.75
CA ASN A 394 -26.76 -19.40 12.66
C ASN A 394 -27.76 -20.52 12.32
N ASN A 395 -28.39 -20.51 11.16
CA ASN A 395 -29.15 -21.66 10.64
C ASN A 395 -28.44 -22.21 9.40
N GLU A 396 -27.84 -23.41 9.53
CA GLU A 396 -27.05 -24.06 8.48
C GLU A 396 -27.84 -24.29 7.18
N GLU A 397 -29.17 -24.50 7.26
CA GLU A 397 -30.03 -24.63 6.09
C GLU A 397 -30.03 -23.39 5.19
N PHE A 398 -29.78 -22.21 5.78
CA PHE A 398 -29.71 -20.93 5.08
C PHE A 398 -28.30 -20.52 4.71
N ARG A 399 -27.28 -21.37 4.96
CA ARG A 399 -25.90 -21.06 4.58
C ARG A 399 -25.77 -21.03 3.05
N ALA A 400 -25.42 -19.88 2.52
CA ALA A 400 -25.21 -19.67 1.08
C ALA A 400 -23.74 -19.74 0.69
N PHE A 401 -22.85 -19.32 1.57
CA PHE A 401 -21.41 -19.31 1.31
C PHE A 401 -20.62 -19.44 2.60
N GLN A 402 -19.57 -20.24 2.58
CA GLN A 402 -18.56 -20.30 3.62
C GLN A 402 -17.17 -20.45 2.99
N LEU A 403 -16.24 -19.67 3.47
CA LEU A 403 -14.81 -19.82 3.20
C LEU A 403 -14.04 -19.83 4.51
N ASN A 404 -13.22 -20.85 4.72
CA ASN A 404 -12.23 -20.89 5.80
C ASN A 404 -10.88 -21.17 5.17
N SER A 405 -9.96 -20.20 5.22
CA SER A 405 -8.65 -20.39 4.61
C SER A 405 -7.53 -19.82 5.45
N GLN A 406 -6.34 -20.40 5.29
CA GLN A 406 -5.12 -19.97 5.95
C GLN A 406 -3.97 -19.95 4.98
N GLU A 407 -3.23 -18.84 4.95
CA GLU A 407 -1.94 -18.73 4.27
C GLU A 407 -0.83 -18.56 5.30
N ILE A 408 0.18 -19.44 5.23
CA ILE A 408 1.32 -19.46 6.12
C ILE A 408 2.58 -19.44 5.27
N GLU A 409 3.45 -18.49 5.55
CA GLU A 409 4.75 -18.39 4.89
C GLU A 409 5.85 -18.21 5.93
N ASN A 410 6.85 -19.09 5.88
CA ASN A 410 8.08 -18.94 6.67
C ASN A 410 9.22 -18.66 5.69
N LYS A 411 9.81 -17.47 5.75
CA LYS A 411 10.82 -17.01 4.80
C LYS A 411 12.15 -16.76 5.49
N PHE A 412 13.19 -17.33 4.95
CA PHE A 412 14.58 -17.05 5.29
C PHE A 412 15.23 -16.33 4.11
N ARG A 413 16.01 -15.30 4.38
CA ARG A 413 16.65 -14.51 3.34
C ARG A 413 18.05 -14.07 3.77
N LEU A 414 19.00 -14.14 2.82
CA LEU A 414 20.34 -13.61 2.92
C LEU A 414 20.56 -12.58 1.82
N ASP A 415 20.98 -11.38 2.18
CA ASP A 415 21.36 -10.31 1.26
C ASP A 415 22.73 -9.78 1.64
N VAL A 416 23.66 -9.80 0.70
CA VAL A 416 25.02 -9.29 0.86
C VAL A 416 25.25 -8.18 -0.16
N SER A 417 25.69 -7.03 0.31
CA SER A 417 26.17 -5.93 -0.56
C SER A 417 27.64 -5.65 -0.23
N LYS A 418 28.51 -5.68 -1.23
CA LYS A 418 29.95 -5.47 -1.07
C LYS A 418 30.49 -4.49 -2.11
N TYR A 419 31.41 -3.63 -1.70
CA TYR A 419 32.04 -2.62 -2.54
C TYR A 419 33.53 -2.96 -2.74
N ILE A 420 33.98 -3.01 -4.00
CA ILE A 420 35.36 -3.26 -4.38
C ILE A 420 35.74 -2.17 -5.38
N GLY A 421 36.53 -1.19 -4.93
CA GLY A 421 36.76 0.03 -5.70
C GLY A 421 35.43 0.76 -5.99
N THR A 422 35.15 1.01 -7.26
CA THR A 422 33.90 1.66 -7.73
C THR A 422 32.76 0.67 -7.96
N TRP A 423 33.05 -0.62 -7.93
CA TRP A 423 32.08 -1.70 -8.18
C TRP A 423 31.29 -2.02 -6.92
N LYS A 424 29.98 -2.14 -7.08
CA LYS A 424 29.10 -2.71 -6.07
C LYS A 424 28.62 -4.08 -6.55
N TYR A 425 28.76 -5.07 -5.70
CA TYR A 425 28.23 -6.42 -5.86
C TYR A 425 27.14 -6.62 -4.83
N ALA A 426 25.95 -7.03 -5.27
CA ALA A 426 24.88 -7.48 -4.39
C ALA A 426 24.50 -8.90 -4.79
N TYR A 427 24.42 -9.79 -3.82
CA TYR A 427 24.05 -11.18 -4.07
C TYR A 427 23.40 -11.79 -2.84
N GLY A 428 22.65 -12.83 -3.08
CA GLY A 428 21.96 -13.49 -2.00
C GLY A 428 20.94 -14.51 -2.48
N GLY A 429 20.08 -14.90 -1.56
CA GLY A 429 19.05 -15.87 -1.86
C GLY A 429 17.96 -15.86 -0.80
N MET A 430 16.89 -16.53 -1.16
CA MET A 430 15.76 -16.75 -0.24
C MET A 430 15.34 -18.23 -0.26
N PHE A 431 14.83 -18.67 0.84
CA PHE A 431 14.17 -19.97 1.01
C PHE A 431 12.86 -19.73 1.75
N GLN A 432 11.76 -20.29 1.26
CA GLN A 432 10.44 -20.09 1.83
C GLN A 432 9.70 -21.42 1.90
N TYR A 433 9.12 -21.73 3.04
CA TYR A 433 8.13 -22.78 3.22
C TYR A 433 6.73 -22.14 3.19
N VAL A 434 5.87 -22.67 2.34
CA VAL A 434 4.50 -22.23 2.14
C VAL A 434 3.54 -23.32 2.53
N LYS A 435 2.49 -22.94 3.28
CA LYS A 435 1.35 -23.79 3.55
C LYS A 435 0.08 -22.99 3.30
N TYR A 436 -0.83 -23.54 2.53
CA TYR A 436 -2.15 -22.99 2.27
C TYR A 436 -3.21 -24.06 2.52
N ASN A 437 -4.19 -23.73 3.35
CA ASN A 437 -5.37 -24.53 3.62
C ASN A 437 -6.61 -23.77 3.19
N ASN A 438 -7.58 -24.47 2.63
CA ASN A 438 -8.85 -23.90 2.22
C ASN A 438 -9.98 -24.90 2.42
N TYR A 439 -11.11 -24.40 2.91
CA TYR A 439 -12.41 -25.05 2.84
C TYR A 439 -13.39 -24.03 2.26
N THR A 440 -14.06 -24.39 1.19
CA THR A 440 -15.08 -23.56 0.53
C THR A 440 -16.37 -24.35 0.38
N PHE A 441 -17.46 -23.77 0.85
CA PHE A 441 -18.83 -24.16 0.53
C PHE A 441 -19.50 -23.01 -0.21
N ASN A 442 -20.13 -23.27 -1.34
CA ASN A 442 -20.85 -22.27 -2.10
C ASN A 442 -22.14 -22.89 -2.66
N GLN A 443 -23.27 -22.29 -2.33
CA GLN A 443 -24.55 -22.64 -2.90
C GLN A 443 -24.68 -21.98 -4.27
N ILE A 444 -24.75 -22.78 -5.32
CA ILE A 444 -24.84 -22.34 -6.72
C ILE A 444 -26.30 -22.08 -7.10
N SER A 445 -27.23 -22.90 -6.58
CA SER A 445 -28.65 -22.83 -6.91
C SER A 445 -29.50 -23.11 -5.68
N VAL A 446 -30.66 -22.45 -5.60
CA VAL A 446 -31.65 -22.63 -4.53
C VAL A 446 -32.72 -23.65 -4.94
N GLN A 447 -33.09 -23.69 -6.24
CA GLN A 447 -34.11 -24.60 -6.80
C GLN A 447 -33.67 -25.08 -8.19
N PRO A 448 -33.25 -26.35 -8.33
CA PRO A 448 -32.97 -27.30 -7.23
C PRO A 448 -31.80 -26.84 -6.38
N LEU A 449 -31.73 -27.30 -5.14
CA LEU A 449 -30.62 -26.99 -4.26
C LEU A 449 -29.35 -27.65 -4.80
N ILE A 450 -28.42 -26.85 -5.27
CA ILE A 450 -27.10 -27.28 -5.76
C ILE A 450 -26.03 -26.51 -4.98
N SER A 451 -25.15 -27.24 -4.34
CA SER A 451 -24.00 -26.68 -3.66
C SER A 451 -22.72 -27.31 -4.18
N PHE A 452 -21.65 -26.54 -4.06
CA PHE A 452 -20.29 -26.94 -4.36
C PHE A 452 -19.47 -26.86 -3.09
N GLU A 453 -18.72 -27.91 -2.77
CA GLU A 453 -17.89 -27.98 -1.58
C GLU A 453 -16.54 -28.59 -1.94
N TYR A 454 -15.47 -27.98 -1.48
CA TYR A 454 -14.16 -28.59 -1.56
C TYR A 454 -13.24 -28.14 -0.43
N ALA A 455 -12.31 -29.04 -0.08
CA ALA A 455 -11.22 -28.75 0.83
C ALA A 455 -9.88 -28.94 0.11
N SER A 456 -8.94 -28.05 0.40
CA SER A 456 -7.59 -28.12 -0.16
C SER A 456 -6.55 -27.85 0.90
N ALA A 457 -5.43 -28.58 0.80
CA ALA A 457 -4.22 -28.28 1.56
C ALA A 457 -3.04 -28.46 0.61
N ILE A 458 -2.20 -27.42 0.51
CA ILE A 458 -0.93 -27.48 -0.21
C ILE A 458 0.21 -27.05 0.69
N GLU A 459 1.32 -27.76 0.56
CA GLU A 459 2.57 -27.45 1.25
C GLU A 459 3.71 -27.59 0.26
N PHE A 460 4.57 -26.58 0.19
CA PHE A 460 5.68 -26.61 -0.74
C PHE A 460 6.79 -25.63 -0.36
N PHE A 461 7.93 -25.79 -1.00
CA PHE A 461 9.07 -24.91 -0.83
C PHE A 461 9.27 -24.01 -2.05
N ARG A 462 9.72 -22.80 -1.78
CA ARG A 462 10.22 -21.87 -2.80
C ARG A 462 11.65 -21.51 -2.47
N GLY A 463 12.44 -21.34 -3.52
CA GLY A 463 13.83 -20.88 -3.41
C GLY A 463 14.12 -19.87 -4.49
N GLY A 464 15.08 -18.98 -4.25
CA GLY A 464 15.52 -18.04 -5.26
C GLY A 464 16.94 -17.57 -4.99
N LEU A 465 17.71 -17.38 -6.05
CA LEU A 465 19.07 -16.83 -6.00
C LEU A 465 19.15 -15.60 -6.90
N PHE A 466 19.96 -14.64 -6.48
CA PHE A 466 20.21 -13.46 -7.28
C PHE A 466 21.67 -12.98 -7.18
N GLY A 467 22.09 -12.32 -8.24
CA GLY A 467 23.32 -11.55 -8.30
C GLY A 467 23.11 -10.26 -9.05
N GLU A 468 23.76 -9.19 -8.60
CA GLU A 468 23.65 -7.86 -9.17
C GLU A 468 25.02 -7.17 -9.10
N VAL A 469 25.42 -6.52 -10.18
CA VAL A 469 26.63 -5.74 -10.24
C VAL A 469 26.32 -4.34 -10.77
N SER A 470 26.85 -3.33 -10.10
CA SER A 470 26.73 -1.96 -10.56
C SER A 470 28.02 -1.19 -10.47
N ASN A 471 28.21 -0.27 -11.42
CA ASN A 471 29.38 0.61 -11.44
C ASN A 471 29.05 1.97 -12.06
N ARG A 472 29.92 2.92 -11.80
CA ARG A 472 29.87 4.28 -12.34
C ARG A 472 31.01 4.46 -13.34
N PHE A 473 30.66 4.89 -14.54
CA PHE A 473 31.57 5.14 -15.66
C PHE A 473 31.52 6.63 -16.05
N LEU A 474 32.43 7.05 -16.93
CA LEU A 474 32.48 8.40 -17.47
C LEU A 474 32.51 9.47 -16.37
N ASP A 475 33.46 9.37 -15.45
CA ASP A 475 33.59 10.28 -14.29
C ASP A 475 32.32 10.37 -13.44
N GLY A 476 31.59 9.27 -13.33
CA GLY A 476 30.36 9.16 -12.56
C GLY A 476 29.10 9.66 -13.27
N ARG A 477 29.19 10.02 -14.56
CA ARG A 477 28.02 10.43 -15.34
C ARG A 477 27.13 9.25 -15.74
N LEU A 478 27.70 8.08 -15.99
CA LEU A 478 26.96 6.89 -16.40
C LEU A 478 26.94 5.89 -15.24
N ASN A 479 25.78 5.58 -14.72
CA ASN A 479 25.57 4.48 -13.79
C ASN A 479 24.95 3.30 -14.57
N LEU A 480 25.57 2.14 -14.50
CA LEU A 480 25.05 0.89 -15.05
C LEU A 480 24.80 -0.11 -13.92
N ASN A 481 23.70 -0.84 -14.04
CA ASN A 481 23.37 -1.94 -13.15
C ASN A 481 22.90 -3.14 -13.96
N LEU A 482 23.48 -4.30 -13.69
CA LEU A 482 23.16 -5.59 -14.30
C LEU A 482 22.76 -6.55 -13.19
N GLY A 483 21.60 -7.16 -13.31
CA GLY A 483 21.08 -8.10 -12.35
C GLY A 483 20.59 -9.38 -13.01
N LEU A 484 20.70 -10.48 -12.31
CA LEU A 484 20.16 -11.77 -12.70
C LEU A 484 19.52 -12.43 -11.48
N ARG A 485 18.35 -13.01 -11.68
CA ARG A 485 17.63 -13.78 -10.67
C ARG A 485 17.02 -15.03 -11.29
N SER A 486 16.85 -16.05 -10.47
CA SER A 486 16.03 -17.21 -10.79
C SER A 486 15.33 -17.72 -9.54
N ASP A 487 14.09 -18.16 -9.69
CA ASP A 487 13.24 -18.69 -8.63
C ASP A 487 12.74 -20.08 -8.99
N VAL A 488 12.56 -20.93 -7.97
CA VAL A 488 12.06 -22.30 -8.11
C VAL A 488 10.95 -22.56 -7.08
N ASN A 489 10.07 -23.54 -7.38
CA ASN A 489 9.12 -24.05 -6.40
C ASN A 489 8.93 -25.57 -6.57
N THR A 490 8.52 -26.26 -5.52
CA THR A 490 8.34 -27.72 -5.52
C THR A 490 6.90 -28.14 -5.81
N PHE A 491 5.98 -27.20 -6.06
CA PHE A 491 4.55 -27.51 -6.24
C PHE A 491 4.16 -27.70 -7.70
N THR A 492 4.52 -26.75 -8.56
CA THR A 492 4.14 -26.82 -9.99
C THR A 492 5.03 -27.77 -10.76
N ASN A 493 4.51 -28.40 -11.81
CA ASN A 493 5.23 -29.43 -12.56
C ASN A 493 6.54 -28.95 -13.20
N THR A 494 6.61 -27.67 -13.58
CA THR A 494 7.84 -27.05 -14.13
C THR A 494 8.62 -26.25 -13.09
N GLY A 495 8.14 -26.19 -11.85
CA GLY A 495 8.61 -25.27 -10.83
C GLY A 495 10.07 -25.43 -10.40
N LEU A 496 10.65 -26.61 -10.52
CA LEU A 496 12.05 -26.87 -10.18
C LEU A 496 13.04 -26.48 -11.28
N ASN A 497 12.56 -26.09 -12.48
CA ASN A 497 13.43 -25.67 -13.57
C ASN A 497 13.81 -24.19 -13.44
N PRO A 498 15.05 -23.84 -13.03
CA PRO A 498 15.46 -22.46 -12.82
C PRO A 498 15.53 -21.63 -14.10
N LEU A 499 15.62 -22.27 -15.27
CA LEU A 499 15.64 -21.56 -16.55
C LEU A 499 14.29 -20.97 -16.93
N ARG A 500 13.17 -21.50 -16.36
CA ARG A 500 11.82 -20.98 -16.62
C ARG A 500 11.56 -19.63 -15.94
N THR A 501 12.35 -19.26 -14.95
CA THR A 501 12.22 -18.02 -14.20
C THR A 501 13.46 -17.13 -14.30
N LEU A 502 14.32 -17.40 -15.30
CA LEU A 502 15.51 -16.58 -15.48
C LEU A 502 15.14 -15.13 -15.78
N SER A 503 15.53 -14.22 -14.89
CA SER A 503 15.09 -12.85 -14.79
C SER A 503 16.27 -11.87 -14.94
N PRO A 504 16.73 -11.59 -16.17
CA PRO A 504 17.76 -10.59 -16.42
C PRO A 504 17.18 -9.18 -16.22
N ARG A 505 17.98 -8.28 -15.65
CA ARG A 505 17.61 -6.88 -15.39
C ARG A 505 18.78 -5.98 -15.73
N VAL A 506 18.51 -4.93 -16.48
CA VAL A 506 19.51 -3.95 -16.88
C VAL A 506 18.94 -2.56 -16.63
N SER A 507 19.68 -1.71 -15.95
CA SER A 507 19.30 -0.31 -15.81
C SER A 507 20.50 0.61 -16.03
N ALA A 508 20.22 1.78 -16.60
CA ALA A 508 21.21 2.80 -16.89
C ALA A 508 20.68 4.18 -16.49
N SER A 509 21.57 5.03 -15.99
CA SER A 509 21.29 6.43 -15.72
C SER A 509 22.44 7.27 -16.21
N TYR A 510 22.20 8.19 -17.15
CA TYR A 510 23.20 9.09 -17.72
C TYR A 510 22.91 10.53 -17.33
N ALA A 511 23.85 11.16 -16.63
CA ALA A 511 23.77 12.57 -16.29
C ALA A 511 24.21 13.43 -17.47
N LEU A 512 23.23 14.06 -18.14
CA LEU A 512 23.49 15.05 -19.21
C LEU A 512 24.14 16.30 -18.62
N SER A 513 23.71 16.70 -17.43
CA SER A 513 24.23 17.81 -16.64
C SER A 513 23.98 17.56 -15.16
N ASP A 514 24.38 18.50 -14.30
CA ASP A 514 24.08 18.45 -12.86
C ASP A 514 22.57 18.43 -12.55
N LYS A 515 21.73 18.92 -13.50
CA LYS A 515 20.29 19.04 -13.34
C LYS A 515 19.48 18.04 -14.16
N TRP A 516 20.02 17.51 -15.24
CA TRP A 516 19.31 16.65 -16.17
C TRP A 516 19.92 15.25 -16.18
N SER A 517 19.07 14.23 -16.14
CA SER A 517 19.50 12.86 -16.37
C SER A 517 18.52 12.09 -17.28
N LEU A 518 19.09 11.26 -18.15
CA LEU A 518 18.37 10.24 -18.91
C LEU A 518 18.47 8.92 -18.15
N ASN A 519 17.37 8.19 -18.15
CA ASN A 519 17.30 6.94 -17.43
C ASN A 519 16.58 5.89 -18.30
N GLY A 520 17.02 4.64 -18.21
CA GLY A 520 16.41 3.53 -18.92
C GLY A 520 16.52 2.23 -18.17
N THR A 521 15.55 1.34 -18.33
CA THR A 521 15.58 -0.01 -17.78
C THR A 521 14.87 -1.00 -18.68
N ILE A 522 15.44 -2.20 -18.73
CA ILE A 522 14.84 -3.38 -19.32
C ILE A 522 14.97 -4.49 -18.29
N GLY A 523 13.86 -5.20 -18.02
CA GLY A 523 13.92 -6.27 -17.05
C GLY A 523 12.79 -7.26 -17.21
N ARG A 524 13.07 -8.52 -16.91
CA ARG A 524 12.09 -9.59 -16.83
C ARG A 524 11.79 -9.93 -15.39
N TYR A 525 10.53 -10.14 -15.08
CA TYR A 525 10.05 -10.38 -13.72
C TYR A 525 9.07 -11.54 -13.72
N TYR A 526 9.03 -12.27 -12.59
CA TYR A 526 8.18 -13.43 -12.43
C TYR A 526 7.46 -13.41 -11.09
N LYS A 527 6.22 -13.94 -11.10
CA LYS A 527 5.40 -14.15 -9.91
C LYS A 527 4.73 -15.51 -9.96
N ILE A 528 4.77 -16.23 -8.85
CA ILE A 528 4.00 -17.46 -8.73
C ILE A 528 2.49 -17.13 -8.73
N PRO A 529 1.62 -17.92 -9.38
CA PRO A 529 0.17 -17.76 -9.24
C PRO A 529 -0.26 -17.79 -7.77
N ILE A 530 -1.35 -17.13 -7.45
CA ILE A 530 -1.88 -17.06 -6.08
C ILE A 530 -2.24 -18.46 -5.56
N TYR A 531 -2.14 -18.66 -4.24
CA TYR A 531 -2.30 -19.99 -3.65
C TYR A 531 -3.72 -20.53 -3.75
N THR A 532 -4.71 -19.64 -3.82
CA THR A 532 -6.11 -20.00 -4.08
C THR A 532 -6.28 -20.73 -5.42
N LEU A 533 -5.58 -20.28 -6.47
CA LEU A 533 -5.57 -20.96 -7.77
C LEU A 533 -4.78 -22.28 -7.72
N LEU A 534 -3.56 -22.24 -7.16
CA LEU A 534 -2.72 -23.43 -7.10
C LEU A 534 -3.37 -24.57 -6.31
N GLY A 535 -4.12 -24.22 -5.25
CA GLY A 535 -4.82 -25.17 -4.40
C GLY A 535 -6.15 -25.68 -4.94
N PHE A 536 -6.66 -25.21 -6.07
CA PHE A 536 -7.93 -25.65 -6.60
C PHE A 536 -7.90 -27.14 -6.99
N ARG A 537 -8.97 -27.87 -6.60
CA ARG A 537 -9.16 -29.29 -6.89
C ARG A 537 -10.46 -29.51 -7.67
N ASP A 538 -10.43 -30.46 -8.56
CA ASP A 538 -11.63 -30.95 -9.23
C ASP A 538 -12.48 -31.87 -8.32
N ASN A 539 -13.62 -32.31 -8.82
CA ASN A 539 -14.53 -33.19 -8.11
C ASN A 539 -13.93 -34.59 -7.80
N THR A 540 -12.81 -34.96 -8.43
CA THR A 540 -12.08 -36.20 -8.16
C THR A 540 -10.96 -36.00 -7.13
N GLY A 541 -10.77 -34.77 -6.64
CA GLY A 541 -9.77 -34.39 -5.64
C GLY A 541 -8.38 -34.10 -6.20
N ASN A 542 -8.21 -34.03 -7.53
CA ASN A 542 -6.92 -33.73 -8.16
C ASN A 542 -6.64 -32.24 -8.21
N PHE A 543 -5.40 -31.83 -8.01
CA PHE A 543 -4.95 -30.47 -8.27
C PHE A 543 -4.85 -30.21 -9.78
N VAL A 544 -5.78 -29.47 -10.33
CA VAL A 544 -5.88 -29.24 -11.79
C VAL A 544 -4.94 -28.14 -12.29
N ASN A 545 -4.50 -27.26 -11.40
CA ASN A 545 -3.68 -26.09 -11.74
C ASN A 545 -2.16 -26.28 -11.57
N LYS A 546 -1.67 -27.53 -11.37
CA LYS A 546 -0.24 -27.82 -11.22
C LYS A 546 0.60 -27.53 -12.48
N ASN A 547 -0.02 -27.47 -13.64
CA ASN A 547 0.65 -27.14 -14.90
C ASN A 547 0.82 -25.64 -15.13
N ASN A 548 0.28 -24.79 -14.23
CA ASN A 548 0.46 -23.37 -14.37
C ASN A 548 1.91 -22.97 -14.09
N GLU A 549 2.39 -22.06 -14.91
CA GLU A 549 3.72 -21.50 -14.84
C GLU A 549 3.74 -20.21 -14.02
N TYR A 550 4.92 -19.72 -13.69
CA TYR A 550 5.06 -18.36 -13.18
C TYR A 550 4.50 -17.36 -14.19
N ILE A 551 3.68 -16.43 -13.73
CA ILE A 551 3.26 -15.25 -14.52
C ILE A 551 4.51 -14.41 -14.77
N GLY A 552 4.76 -14.05 -16.01
CA GLY A 552 5.92 -13.26 -16.39
C GLY A 552 5.56 -11.92 -16.97
N THR A 553 6.47 -10.95 -16.81
CA THR A 553 6.35 -9.65 -17.48
C THR A 553 7.72 -9.11 -17.87
N ASP A 554 7.81 -8.55 -19.09
CA ASP A 554 8.96 -7.79 -19.56
C ASP A 554 8.65 -6.31 -19.45
N HIS A 555 9.49 -5.54 -18.75
CA HIS A 555 9.38 -4.10 -18.62
C HIS A 555 10.41 -3.39 -19.48
N TYR A 556 9.95 -2.36 -20.19
CA TYR A 556 10.76 -1.41 -20.93
C TYR A 556 10.36 -0.02 -20.44
N VAL A 557 11.30 0.69 -19.81
CA VAL A 557 11.02 2.02 -19.27
C VAL A 557 12.15 2.98 -19.65
N ALA A 558 11.76 4.17 -20.09
CA ALA A 558 12.70 5.26 -20.37
C ALA A 558 12.15 6.57 -19.80
N GLY A 559 13.01 7.44 -19.34
CA GLY A 559 12.57 8.71 -18.79
C GLY A 559 13.67 9.74 -18.62
N ILE A 560 13.21 10.97 -18.40
CA ILE A 560 14.03 12.14 -18.15
C ILE A 560 13.70 12.66 -16.76
N GLU A 561 14.72 13.02 -16.01
CA GLU A 561 14.57 13.71 -14.72
C GLU A 561 15.26 15.05 -14.77
N TYR A 562 14.56 16.07 -14.25
CA TYR A 562 15.07 17.42 -14.11
C TYR A 562 15.01 17.86 -12.64
N LEU A 563 16.15 18.28 -12.10
CA LEU A 563 16.35 18.76 -10.73
C LEU A 563 16.77 20.22 -10.77
N PRO A 564 15.85 21.19 -10.98
CA PRO A 564 16.22 22.61 -11.05
C PRO A 564 16.80 23.13 -9.74
N ALA A 565 16.32 22.60 -8.60
CA ALA A 565 16.79 22.93 -7.26
C ALA A 565 16.76 21.66 -6.37
N ALA A 566 17.42 21.74 -5.22
CA ALA A 566 17.46 20.63 -4.27
C ALA A 566 16.08 20.17 -3.74
N ALA A 567 15.11 21.08 -3.72
CA ALA A 567 13.74 20.81 -3.24
C ALA A 567 12.76 20.52 -4.38
N THR A 568 13.16 20.60 -5.66
CA THR A 568 12.27 20.50 -6.80
C THR A 568 12.68 19.35 -7.70
N ARG A 569 11.74 18.50 -8.06
CA ARG A 569 11.93 17.37 -8.96
C ARG A 569 10.83 17.31 -10.01
N ILE A 570 11.23 17.14 -11.25
CA ILE A 570 10.31 16.92 -12.37
C ILE A 570 10.76 15.66 -13.10
N THR A 571 9.84 14.75 -13.40
CA THR A 571 10.14 13.57 -14.21
C THR A 571 9.10 13.39 -15.31
N PHE A 572 9.56 12.92 -16.45
CA PHE A 572 8.74 12.35 -17.49
C PHE A 572 9.24 10.93 -17.75
N GLU A 573 8.34 9.95 -17.69
CA GLU A 573 8.67 8.54 -17.91
C GLU A 573 7.67 7.93 -18.89
N THR A 574 8.16 7.07 -19.78
CA THR A 574 7.35 6.20 -20.64
C THR A 574 7.61 4.75 -20.24
N PHE A 575 6.58 3.93 -20.29
CA PHE A 575 6.70 2.52 -19.93
C PHE A 575 5.91 1.64 -20.90
N TYR A 576 6.42 0.42 -21.08
CA TYR A 576 5.75 -0.68 -21.75
C TYR A 576 6.01 -1.96 -20.96
N LYS A 577 4.94 -2.66 -20.58
CA LYS A 577 4.97 -3.97 -19.94
C LYS A 577 4.35 -4.99 -20.88
N ASN A 578 5.02 -6.09 -21.11
CA ASN A 578 4.51 -7.21 -21.89
C ASN A 578 4.33 -8.42 -20.97
N TYR A 579 3.10 -8.88 -20.79
CA TYR A 579 2.74 -10.00 -19.92
C TYR A 579 2.62 -11.29 -20.73
N PHE A 580 3.04 -12.39 -20.12
CA PHE A 580 2.92 -13.74 -20.65
C PHE A 580 2.64 -14.73 -19.53
N ASN A 581 2.15 -15.92 -19.89
CA ASN A 581 1.72 -16.95 -18.95
C ASN A 581 0.64 -16.46 -17.96
N TYR A 582 -0.18 -15.49 -18.37
CA TYR A 582 -1.23 -15.00 -17.50
C TYR A 582 -2.35 -16.04 -17.37
N PRO A 583 -2.95 -16.25 -16.17
CA PRO A 583 -3.99 -17.23 -15.98
C PRO A 583 -5.25 -16.92 -16.80
N VAL A 584 -5.75 -17.90 -17.54
CA VAL A 584 -6.98 -17.86 -18.32
C VAL A 584 -7.90 -18.94 -17.80
N SER A 585 -9.15 -18.58 -17.48
CA SER A 585 -10.19 -19.51 -17.06
C SER A 585 -10.45 -20.55 -18.14
N ILE A 586 -10.56 -21.82 -17.75
CA ILE A 586 -10.89 -22.89 -18.70
C ILE A 586 -12.40 -22.88 -19.00
N SER A 587 -13.23 -22.48 -18.05
CA SER A 587 -14.68 -22.51 -18.16
C SER A 587 -15.25 -21.50 -19.15
N ASN A 588 -14.69 -20.29 -19.17
CA ASN A 588 -15.19 -19.19 -20.02
C ASN A 588 -14.16 -18.68 -21.03
N GLY A 589 -12.90 -19.13 -20.96
CA GLY A 589 -11.84 -18.72 -21.89
C GLY A 589 -11.32 -17.29 -21.66
N ILE A 590 -11.66 -16.65 -20.53
CA ILE A 590 -11.36 -15.25 -20.24
C ILE A 590 -10.13 -15.16 -19.35
N SER A 591 -9.26 -14.18 -19.61
CA SER A 591 -8.15 -13.86 -18.73
C SER A 591 -8.65 -13.37 -17.37
N LEU A 592 -8.03 -13.82 -16.28
CA LEU A 592 -8.39 -13.35 -14.94
C LEU A 592 -8.22 -11.84 -14.80
N ALA A 593 -7.35 -11.22 -15.59
CA ALA A 593 -7.19 -9.76 -15.65
C ALA A 593 -8.42 -9.01 -16.20
N ASN A 594 -9.32 -9.71 -16.89
CA ASN A 594 -10.53 -9.13 -17.47
C ASN A 594 -11.80 -9.39 -16.63
N GLN A 595 -11.72 -10.27 -15.62
CA GLN A 595 -12.90 -10.72 -14.85
C GLN A 595 -13.38 -9.74 -13.77
N GLY A 596 -12.55 -8.84 -13.31
CA GLY A 596 -12.98 -7.86 -12.30
C GLY A 596 -11.84 -7.19 -11.54
N ALA A 597 -12.15 -6.04 -10.92
CA ALA A 597 -11.17 -5.19 -10.24
C ALA A 597 -10.55 -5.85 -9.01
N ASP A 598 -11.31 -6.66 -8.29
CA ASP A 598 -10.91 -7.21 -7.00
C ASP A 598 -10.12 -8.51 -7.09
N PHE A 599 -9.90 -9.03 -8.30
CA PHE A 599 -9.35 -10.38 -8.41
C PHE A 599 -10.05 -11.33 -7.46
N ASN A 600 -11.35 -11.35 -7.48
CA ASN A 600 -12.14 -12.14 -6.55
C ASN A 600 -12.00 -13.64 -6.85
N VAL A 601 -10.76 -14.09 -6.90
CA VAL A 601 -10.38 -15.45 -7.22
C VAL A 601 -10.34 -16.21 -5.91
N LEU A 602 -11.45 -16.89 -5.63
CA LEU A 602 -11.52 -17.77 -4.47
C LEU A 602 -10.79 -19.10 -4.70
N GLY A 603 -10.17 -19.30 -5.87
CA GLY A 603 -9.46 -20.53 -6.21
C GLY A 603 -10.40 -21.66 -6.60
N ASN A 604 -11.62 -21.34 -7.02
CA ASN A 604 -12.67 -22.33 -7.34
C ASN A 604 -12.79 -22.61 -8.84
N GLU A 605 -11.74 -22.37 -9.60
CA GLU A 605 -11.75 -22.64 -11.03
C GLU A 605 -10.43 -23.20 -11.57
N ALA A 606 -10.55 -23.96 -12.65
CA ALA A 606 -9.41 -24.43 -13.42
C ALA A 606 -8.93 -23.33 -14.37
N VAL A 607 -7.61 -23.11 -14.39
CA VAL A 607 -6.98 -22.11 -15.25
C VAL A 607 -5.80 -22.68 -16.03
N ARG A 608 -5.41 -21.98 -17.11
CA ARG A 608 -4.21 -22.26 -17.89
C ARG A 608 -3.34 -21.01 -18.00
N SER A 609 -2.02 -21.16 -17.95
CA SER A 609 -1.03 -20.09 -18.15
C SER A 609 -0.82 -19.79 -19.64
N THR A 610 -1.87 -19.43 -20.37
CA THR A 610 -1.83 -19.16 -21.82
C THR A 610 -2.13 -17.72 -22.19
N GLY A 611 -2.57 -16.91 -21.24
CA GLY A 611 -2.91 -15.52 -21.49
C GLY A 611 -1.68 -14.65 -21.72
N SER A 612 -1.86 -13.65 -22.54
CA SER A 612 -0.90 -12.57 -22.76
C SER A 612 -1.57 -11.24 -22.44
N GLY A 613 -0.75 -10.21 -22.25
CA GLY A 613 -1.28 -8.88 -21.99
C GLY A 613 -0.22 -7.81 -22.21
N ARG A 614 -0.65 -6.56 -22.21
CA ARG A 614 0.24 -5.41 -22.30
C ARG A 614 -0.30 -4.26 -21.44
N ALA A 615 0.59 -3.51 -20.85
CA ALA A 615 0.26 -2.23 -20.24
C ALA A 615 1.32 -1.20 -20.67
N TYR A 616 0.89 -0.05 -21.18
CA TYR A 616 1.80 0.97 -21.68
C TYR A 616 1.25 2.37 -21.46
N GLY A 617 2.15 3.33 -21.35
CA GLY A 617 1.74 4.69 -21.10
C GLY A 617 2.90 5.63 -20.79
N PHE A 618 2.54 6.79 -20.25
CA PHE A 618 3.51 7.77 -19.78
C PHE A 618 3.06 8.43 -18.48
N GLU A 619 4.05 8.98 -17.77
CA GLU A 619 3.87 9.65 -16.48
C GLU A 619 4.59 10.98 -16.47
N LEU A 620 3.89 12.00 -15.98
CA LEU A 620 4.45 13.30 -15.62
C LEU A 620 4.38 13.45 -14.10
N PHE A 621 5.47 13.84 -13.48
CA PHE A 621 5.53 14.04 -12.04
C PHE A 621 6.28 15.31 -11.70
N PHE A 622 5.67 16.12 -10.85
CA PHE A 622 6.24 17.31 -10.24
C PHE A 622 6.19 17.17 -8.73
N GLN A 623 7.32 17.40 -8.07
CA GLN A 623 7.39 17.45 -6.61
C GLN A 623 8.19 18.67 -6.16
N GLN A 624 7.59 19.47 -5.30
CA GLN A 624 8.19 20.55 -4.57
C GLN A 624 8.17 20.22 -3.08
N LYS A 625 9.31 19.94 -2.49
CA LYS A 625 9.45 19.76 -1.05
C LYS A 625 9.34 21.09 -0.31
N LEU A 626 9.04 21.04 0.98
CA LEU A 626 8.76 22.26 1.76
C LEU A 626 9.82 23.34 1.55
N THR A 627 9.39 24.44 0.94
CA THR A 627 10.18 25.64 0.68
C THR A 627 9.30 26.86 0.94
N LYS A 628 9.73 27.79 1.77
CA LYS A 628 8.96 28.99 2.15
C LYS A 628 7.52 28.67 2.58
N ASN A 629 7.34 27.62 3.36
CA ASN A 629 6.05 27.16 3.90
C ASN A 629 5.13 26.41 2.91
N LEU A 630 5.48 26.26 1.64
CA LEU A 630 4.71 25.54 0.63
C LEU A 630 5.37 24.23 0.27
N PHE A 631 4.58 23.16 0.14
CA PHE A 631 4.94 21.93 -0.54
C PHE A 631 3.85 21.54 -1.52
N ALA A 632 4.24 20.84 -2.59
CA ALA A 632 3.30 20.40 -3.61
C ALA A 632 3.78 19.11 -4.28
N THR A 633 2.83 18.27 -4.65
CA THR A 633 3.08 17.09 -5.49
C THR A 633 1.96 17.01 -6.51
N VAL A 634 2.32 16.91 -7.80
CA VAL A 634 1.37 16.75 -8.89
C VAL A 634 1.83 15.59 -9.76
N SER A 635 0.93 14.69 -10.08
CA SER A 635 1.17 13.59 -10.99
C SER A 635 0.07 13.48 -12.04
N TYR A 636 0.46 13.13 -13.25
CA TYR A 636 -0.44 12.72 -14.31
C TYR A 636 0.09 11.45 -14.96
N THR A 637 -0.77 10.46 -15.12
CA THR A 637 -0.46 9.21 -15.81
C THR A 637 -1.54 8.93 -16.84
N TRP A 638 -1.12 8.67 -18.06
CA TRP A 638 -1.97 8.08 -19.08
C TRP A 638 -1.47 6.68 -19.40
N PHE A 639 -2.37 5.71 -19.45
CA PHE A 639 -2.00 4.34 -19.77
C PHE A 639 -3.16 3.55 -20.39
N MET A 640 -2.81 2.44 -21.05
CA MET A 640 -3.72 1.38 -21.49
C MET A 640 -3.24 0.05 -20.91
N SER A 641 -4.19 -0.78 -20.46
CA SER A 641 -3.94 -2.11 -19.96
C SER A 641 -4.92 -3.08 -20.57
N GLU A 642 -4.41 -4.05 -21.32
CA GLU A 642 -5.21 -4.99 -22.13
C GLU A 642 -4.66 -6.41 -21.96
N PHE A 643 -5.56 -7.38 -21.82
CA PHE A 643 -5.21 -8.80 -21.70
C PHE A 643 -6.05 -9.64 -22.65
N SER A 644 -5.50 -10.78 -23.06
CA SER A 644 -6.19 -11.73 -23.92
C SER A 644 -6.54 -13.02 -23.18
N GLY A 645 -7.70 -13.55 -23.49
CA GLY A 645 -8.12 -14.90 -23.14
C GLY A 645 -7.63 -15.95 -24.15
N ILE A 646 -8.35 -17.05 -24.24
CA ILE A 646 -8.02 -18.19 -25.14
C ILE A 646 -8.05 -17.83 -26.63
N ASN A 647 -8.84 -16.83 -26.98
CA ASN A 647 -8.98 -16.35 -28.37
C ASN A 647 -7.87 -15.42 -28.84
N ASN A 648 -6.90 -15.09 -27.97
CA ASN A 648 -5.81 -14.16 -28.20
C ASN A 648 -6.24 -12.72 -28.63
N VAL A 649 -7.50 -12.34 -28.37
CA VAL A 649 -7.99 -10.98 -28.61
C VAL A 649 -7.73 -10.14 -27.36
N LEU A 650 -7.02 -9.02 -27.52
CA LEU A 650 -6.74 -8.09 -26.43
C LEU A 650 -8.00 -7.27 -26.10
N VAL A 651 -8.39 -7.30 -24.84
CA VAL A 651 -9.56 -6.60 -24.28
C VAL A 651 -9.08 -5.78 -23.07
N PRO A 652 -9.63 -4.59 -22.82
CA PRO A 652 -9.26 -3.81 -21.64
C PRO A 652 -9.34 -4.63 -20.35
N SER A 653 -8.32 -4.53 -19.49
CA SER A 653 -8.36 -5.14 -18.15
C SER A 653 -9.37 -4.43 -17.26
N ALA A 654 -9.81 -5.07 -16.20
CA ALA A 654 -10.75 -4.48 -15.23
C ALA A 654 -10.24 -3.19 -14.56
N TRP A 655 -8.94 -2.94 -14.58
CA TRP A 655 -8.29 -1.75 -14.01
C TRP A 655 -7.73 -0.75 -15.03
N ASP A 656 -8.16 -0.82 -16.28
CA ASP A 656 -7.79 0.12 -17.35
C ASP A 656 -8.52 1.46 -17.21
N THR A 657 -8.12 2.27 -16.24
CA THR A 657 -8.74 3.58 -15.97
C THR A 657 -8.26 4.69 -16.91
N ARG A 658 -7.31 4.43 -17.79
CA ARG A 658 -6.74 5.35 -18.79
C ARG A 658 -6.00 6.54 -18.20
N ASN A 659 -6.65 7.36 -17.39
CA ASN A 659 -6.13 8.64 -16.91
C ASN A 659 -6.14 8.67 -15.38
N LEU A 660 -5.02 9.05 -14.79
CA LEU A 660 -4.88 9.30 -13.36
C LEU A 660 -4.28 10.68 -13.16
N ILE A 661 -4.92 11.52 -12.36
CA ILE A 661 -4.38 12.79 -11.91
C ILE A 661 -4.40 12.80 -10.39
N SER A 662 -3.31 13.23 -9.78
CA SER A 662 -3.27 13.54 -8.36
C SER A 662 -2.52 14.85 -8.15
N ALA A 663 -3.10 15.74 -7.35
CA ALA A 663 -2.49 17.00 -6.99
C ALA A 663 -2.66 17.22 -5.48
N ILE A 664 -1.54 17.42 -4.78
CA ILE A 664 -1.50 17.73 -3.35
C ILE A 664 -0.78 19.04 -3.18
N PHE A 665 -1.38 19.93 -2.38
CA PHE A 665 -0.81 21.21 -1.96
C PHE A 665 -0.91 21.33 -0.45
N GLY A 666 0.15 21.77 0.20
CA GLY A 666 0.14 22.07 1.62
C GLY A 666 0.82 23.38 1.92
N TYR A 667 0.22 24.18 2.79
CA TYR A 667 0.75 25.46 3.23
C TYR A 667 0.79 25.55 4.76
N LYS A 668 1.96 25.88 5.31
CA LYS A 668 2.20 26.05 6.75
C LYS A 668 2.15 27.52 7.11
N PHE A 669 1.11 27.91 7.82
CA PHE A 669 0.94 29.28 8.33
C PHE A 669 1.71 29.49 9.63
N LYS A 670 1.77 30.74 10.07
CA LYS A 670 2.27 31.09 11.39
C LYS A 670 1.41 30.51 12.51
N LYS A 671 1.97 30.41 13.72
CA LYS A 671 1.28 29.95 14.94
C LYS A 671 0.77 28.50 14.85
N GLY A 672 1.40 27.62 14.05
CA GLY A 672 1.09 26.20 14.03
C GLY A 672 -0.17 25.80 13.24
N TRP A 673 -0.66 26.63 12.34
CA TRP A 673 -1.71 26.25 11.39
C TRP A 673 -1.12 25.64 10.12
N GLU A 674 -1.78 24.61 9.60
CA GLU A 674 -1.45 23.99 8.33
C GLU A 674 -2.73 23.74 7.54
N LEU A 675 -2.71 24.03 6.24
CA LEU A 675 -3.78 23.73 5.29
C LEU A 675 -3.26 22.77 4.25
N GLY A 676 -3.94 21.68 4.05
CA GLY A 676 -3.71 20.71 2.99
C GLY A 676 -4.91 20.64 2.04
N LEU A 677 -4.63 20.55 0.73
CA LEU A 677 -5.62 20.33 -0.32
C LEU A 677 -5.16 19.16 -1.18
N LYS A 678 -6.10 18.30 -1.57
CA LYS A 678 -5.82 17.19 -2.48
C LYS A 678 -6.95 17.03 -3.47
N TYR A 679 -6.57 16.90 -4.73
CA TYR A 679 -7.48 16.54 -5.82
C TYR A 679 -7.02 15.23 -6.44
N ARG A 680 -7.98 14.35 -6.72
CA ARG A 680 -7.77 13.10 -7.45
C ARG A 680 -8.79 12.96 -8.56
N TYR A 681 -8.32 12.46 -9.70
CA TYR A 681 -9.12 12.06 -10.84
C TYR A 681 -8.64 10.70 -11.33
N ALA A 682 -9.57 9.81 -11.64
CA ALA A 682 -9.29 8.58 -12.37
C ALA A 682 -10.38 8.37 -13.42
N GLY A 683 -10.01 8.01 -14.63
CA GLY A 683 -10.96 7.64 -15.67
C GLY A 683 -11.80 6.43 -15.26
N GLY A 684 -12.98 6.29 -15.86
CA GLY A 684 -13.88 5.18 -15.54
C GLY A 684 -13.28 3.82 -15.85
N SER A 685 -13.32 2.90 -14.88
CA SER A 685 -12.92 1.51 -15.08
C SER A 685 -13.86 0.81 -16.05
N PRO A 686 -13.37 -0.07 -16.93
CA PRO A 686 -14.22 -0.86 -17.79
C PRO A 686 -14.99 -1.92 -17.00
N TYR A 687 -16.15 -2.31 -17.48
CA TYR A 687 -16.94 -3.41 -16.94
C TYR A 687 -17.76 -4.10 -18.02
N THR A 688 -18.14 -5.34 -17.73
CA THR A 688 -18.97 -6.18 -18.60
C THR A 688 -20.44 -5.98 -18.25
N PRO A 689 -21.33 -5.69 -19.21
CA PRO A 689 -22.76 -5.60 -18.95
C PRO A 689 -23.35 -6.95 -18.58
N TYR A 690 -24.56 -6.93 -18.01
CA TYR A 690 -25.35 -8.13 -17.79
C TYR A 690 -26.08 -8.59 -19.05
N ASP A 691 -26.11 -9.89 -19.28
CA ASP A 691 -27.12 -10.51 -20.15
C ASP A 691 -28.46 -10.44 -19.42
N MET A 692 -29.30 -9.48 -19.79
CA MET A 692 -30.56 -9.20 -19.11
C MET A 692 -31.56 -10.36 -19.21
N ALA A 693 -31.56 -11.10 -20.31
CA ALA A 693 -32.48 -12.24 -20.53
C ALA A 693 -32.04 -13.46 -19.71
N ALA A 694 -30.76 -13.83 -19.79
CA ALA A 694 -30.20 -14.92 -19.01
C ALA A 694 -30.23 -14.62 -17.51
N SER A 695 -29.91 -13.36 -17.12
CA SER A 695 -30.00 -12.92 -15.74
C SER A 695 -31.41 -13.08 -15.17
N ARG A 696 -32.43 -12.62 -15.91
CA ARG A 696 -33.83 -12.74 -15.47
C ARG A 696 -34.21 -14.19 -15.26
N ALA A 697 -33.88 -15.07 -16.21
CA ALA A 697 -34.25 -16.49 -16.16
C ALA A 697 -33.56 -17.26 -15.00
N SER A 698 -32.42 -16.81 -14.53
CA SER A 698 -31.60 -17.52 -13.53
C SER A 698 -31.52 -16.84 -12.16
N TYR A 699 -31.98 -15.60 -12.02
CA TYR A 699 -31.75 -14.79 -10.82
C TYR A 699 -32.26 -15.42 -9.52
N LEU A 700 -33.49 -15.95 -9.52
CA LEU A 700 -34.04 -16.62 -8.34
C LEU A 700 -33.28 -17.90 -7.98
N THR A 701 -32.64 -18.51 -8.96
CA THR A 701 -31.86 -19.73 -8.79
C THR A 701 -30.46 -19.43 -8.28
N THR A 702 -29.80 -18.43 -8.89
CA THR A 702 -28.38 -18.10 -8.63
C THR A 702 -28.19 -16.99 -7.60
N GLY A 703 -29.19 -16.12 -7.43
CA GLY A 703 -29.10 -14.92 -6.59
C GLY A 703 -28.22 -13.81 -7.20
N ALA A 704 -27.79 -13.95 -8.46
CA ALA A 704 -26.89 -13.00 -9.13
C ALA A 704 -27.25 -12.83 -10.61
N GLY A 705 -26.97 -11.67 -11.17
CA GLY A 705 -27.00 -11.45 -12.60
C GLY A 705 -25.87 -12.18 -13.32
N LEU A 706 -26.07 -12.56 -14.55
CA LEU A 706 -25.10 -13.18 -15.43
C LEU A 706 -24.47 -12.13 -16.35
N LEU A 707 -23.15 -12.11 -16.44
CA LEU A 707 -22.43 -11.18 -17.31
C LEU A 707 -22.48 -11.66 -18.78
N ASP A 708 -22.65 -10.70 -19.70
CA ASP A 708 -22.54 -10.96 -21.13
C ASP A 708 -21.06 -10.91 -21.56
N PHE A 709 -20.42 -12.05 -21.57
CA PHE A 709 -19.00 -12.14 -21.96
C PHE A 709 -18.75 -11.90 -23.46
N ASN A 710 -19.79 -11.79 -24.30
CA ASN A 710 -19.63 -11.30 -25.68
C ASN A 710 -19.33 -9.80 -25.71
N GLN A 711 -19.69 -9.09 -24.64
CA GLN A 711 -19.44 -7.67 -24.44
C GLN A 711 -18.43 -7.44 -23.30
N LEU A 712 -17.42 -8.30 -23.20
CA LEU A 712 -16.42 -8.24 -22.11
C LEU A 712 -15.75 -6.87 -22.03
N ASN A 713 -15.92 -6.16 -20.89
CA ASN A 713 -15.32 -4.87 -20.58
C ASN A 713 -15.56 -3.77 -21.61
N THR A 714 -16.70 -3.79 -22.32
CA THR A 714 -17.06 -2.79 -23.33
C THR A 714 -17.62 -1.50 -22.74
N LEU A 715 -18.26 -1.56 -21.56
CA LEU A 715 -18.79 -0.40 -20.88
C LEU A 715 -17.75 0.20 -19.94
N ARG A 716 -17.94 1.47 -19.57
CA ARG A 716 -17.10 2.17 -18.60
C ARG A 716 -17.94 2.90 -17.57
N LEU A 717 -17.45 2.87 -16.33
CA LEU A 717 -18.00 3.65 -15.24
C LEU A 717 -17.76 5.15 -15.47
N THR A 718 -18.51 5.98 -14.76
CA THR A 718 -18.20 7.42 -14.71
C THR A 718 -16.82 7.65 -14.11
N PRO A 719 -16.09 8.69 -14.58
CA PRO A 719 -14.81 9.03 -13.98
C PRO A 719 -14.92 9.33 -12.50
N PHE A 720 -13.95 8.84 -11.74
CA PHE A 720 -13.83 9.15 -10.32
C PHE A 720 -13.19 10.51 -10.13
N GLN A 721 -13.78 11.33 -9.23
CA GLN A 721 -13.22 12.60 -8.81
C GLN A 721 -13.38 12.74 -7.29
N GLN A 722 -12.38 13.35 -6.66
CA GLN A 722 -12.41 13.59 -5.22
C GLN A 722 -11.56 14.81 -4.88
N PHE A 723 -12.11 15.70 -4.08
CA PHE A 723 -11.40 16.85 -3.52
C PHE A 723 -11.44 16.78 -2.00
N ASP A 724 -10.26 16.77 -1.38
CA ASP A 724 -10.10 16.63 0.06
C ASP A 724 -9.47 17.89 0.63
N VAL A 725 -9.90 18.28 1.84
CA VAL A 725 -9.39 19.44 2.57
C VAL A 725 -9.03 19.03 3.98
N ARG A 726 -7.82 19.37 4.41
CA ARG A 726 -7.36 19.13 5.77
C ARG A 726 -6.84 20.41 6.40
N ILE A 727 -7.21 20.66 7.65
CA ILE A 727 -6.73 21.77 8.46
C ILE A 727 -6.20 21.18 9.77
N ASP A 728 -4.95 21.52 10.11
CA ASP A 728 -4.30 21.12 11.35
C ASP A 728 -3.94 22.37 12.18
N LYS A 729 -4.03 22.25 13.50
CA LYS A 729 -3.61 23.26 14.46
C LYS A 729 -2.74 22.64 15.54
N LYS A 730 -1.45 22.90 15.50
CA LYS A 730 -0.49 22.45 16.51
C LYS A 730 -0.32 23.47 17.62
N ILE A 731 -0.53 23.03 18.87
CA ILE A 731 -0.40 23.78 20.10
C ILE A 731 0.72 23.18 20.92
N ASN A 732 1.84 23.88 21.02
CA ASN A 732 3.02 23.41 21.76
C ASN A 732 2.94 23.89 23.21
N LEU A 733 2.80 22.95 24.13
CA LEU A 733 2.79 23.16 25.57
C LEU A 733 4.21 22.93 26.13
N LYS A 734 4.39 22.99 27.46
CA LYS A 734 5.72 22.88 28.08
C LYS A 734 6.46 21.57 27.80
N ARG A 735 5.77 20.45 27.76
CA ARG A 735 6.31 19.09 27.55
C ARG A 735 5.47 18.22 26.61
N THR A 736 4.38 18.75 26.09
CA THR A 736 3.44 18.03 25.24
C THR A 736 3.07 18.90 24.05
N THR A 737 2.63 18.28 22.97
CA THR A 737 2.06 18.99 21.83
C THR A 737 0.71 18.41 21.54
N LEU A 738 -0.30 19.29 21.44
CA LEU A 738 -1.64 18.93 20.99
C LEU A 738 -1.80 19.37 19.53
N ASP A 739 -2.08 18.43 18.66
CA ASP A 739 -2.44 18.65 17.26
C ASP A 739 -3.94 18.39 17.08
N ILE A 740 -4.70 19.38 16.70
CA ILE A 740 -6.14 19.28 16.43
C ILE A 740 -6.31 19.35 14.92
N PHE A 741 -7.04 18.41 14.35
CA PHE A 741 -7.26 18.37 12.91
C PHE A 741 -8.72 18.17 12.52
N ILE A 742 -9.06 18.72 11.36
CA ILE A 742 -10.28 18.46 10.62
C ILE A 742 -9.86 18.02 9.22
N ASP A 743 -10.32 16.86 8.79
CA ASP A 743 -10.04 16.28 7.48
C ASP A 743 -11.37 15.94 6.80
N VAL A 744 -11.66 16.58 5.68
CA VAL A 744 -12.91 16.42 4.95
C VAL A 744 -12.61 15.74 3.62
N THR A 745 -13.00 14.49 3.52
CA THR A 745 -12.90 13.71 2.28
C THR A 745 -14.09 14.00 1.38
N ASN A 746 -13.87 14.19 0.09
CA ASN A 746 -14.87 14.54 -0.92
C ASN A 746 -15.66 15.82 -0.59
N ALA A 747 -14.97 16.88 -0.20
CA ALA A 747 -15.57 18.15 0.23
C ALA A 747 -16.45 18.83 -0.83
N THR A 748 -16.34 18.45 -2.09
CA THR A 748 -17.10 19.00 -3.22
C THR A 748 -18.29 18.14 -3.65
N LEU A 749 -18.60 17.04 -2.91
CA LEU A 749 -19.71 16.14 -3.22
C LEU A 749 -19.64 15.51 -4.63
N PHE A 750 -18.45 15.27 -5.16
CA PHE A 750 -18.34 14.55 -6.41
C PHE A 750 -18.94 13.15 -6.29
N THR A 751 -19.71 12.78 -7.29
CA THR A 751 -20.35 11.47 -7.38
C THR A 751 -19.44 10.50 -8.13
N SER A 752 -19.24 9.33 -7.56
CA SER A 752 -18.61 8.19 -8.23
C SER A 752 -19.60 7.02 -8.34
N THR A 753 -19.51 6.26 -9.43
CA THR A 753 -20.36 5.10 -9.65
C THR A 753 -19.55 3.82 -9.64
N GLY A 754 -20.10 2.77 -9.04
CA GLY A 754 -19.62 1.40 -9.15
C GLY A 754 -20.39 0.63 -10.21
N ILE A 755 -19.97 -0.61 -10.43
CA ILE A 755 -20.73 -1.55 -11.29
C ILE A 755 -22.13 -1.67 -10.71
N PRO A 756 -23.19 -1.45 -11.50
CA PRO A 756 -24.55 -1.61 -11.01
C PRO A 756 -24.85 -3.05 -10.63
N ASN A 757 -25.71 -3.24 -9.65
CA ASN A 757 -26.07 -4.57 -9.16
C ASN A 757 -27.37 -5.03 -9.80
N TYR A 758 -27.38 -6.19 -10.43
CA TYR A 758 -28.61 -6.79 -10.99
C TYR A 758 -29.50 -7.36 -9.89
N THR A 759 -30.78 -7.01 -9.92
CA THR A 759 -31.80 -7.56 -9.04
C THR A 759 -33.19 -7.45 -9.68
N PHE A 760 -34.24 -7.88 -8.96
CA PHE A 760 -35.61 -7.59 -9.32
C PHE A 760 -36.16 -6.40 -8.51
N GLU A 761 -37.17 -5.73 -9.06
CA GLU A 761 -37.90 -4.69 -8.34
C GLU A 761 -38.58 -5.30 -7.10
N ARG A 762 -38.56 -4.58 -5.99
CA ARG A 762 -39.16 -5.03 -4.73
C ARG A 762 -40.50 -4.37 -4.48
N THR A 763 -41.29 -5.00 -3.62
CA THR A 763 -42.54 -4.42 -3.07
C THR A 763 -42.18 -3.12 -2.29
N ALA A 764 -43.19 -2.28 -2.09
CA ALA A 764 -42.99 -0.98 -1.43
C ALA A 764 -42.45 -1.10 0.02
N ASP A 765 -42.73 -2.20 0.70
CA ASP A 765 -42.20 -2.53 2.03
C ASP A 765 -40.87 -3.27 2.02
N ASN A 766 -40.30 -3.51 0.83
CA ASN A 766 -39.07 -4.27 0.60
C ASN A 766 -39.07 -5.69 1.15
N THR A 767 -40.22 -6.30 1.37
CA THR A 767 -40.29 -7.66 1.94
C THR A 767 -40.22 -8.76 0.87
N ASP A 768 -40.67 -8.47 -0.37
CA ASP A 768 -40.73 -9.46 -1.44
C ASP A 768 -40.41 -8.86 -2.82
N TRP A 769 -40.34 -9.67 -3.85
CA TRP A 769 -40.19 -9.25 -5.24
C TRP A 769 -41.54 -8.83 -5.83
N LYS A 770 -41.57 -7.72 -6.55
CA LYS A 770 -42.74 -7.21 -7.25
C LYS A 770 -42.95 -7.98 -8.54
N SER A 771 -44.13 -8.48 -8.74
CA SER A 771 -44.57 -9.14 -9.97
C SER A 771 -45.39 -8.21 -10.87
N THR A 772 -45.38 -8.49 -12.17
CA THR A 772 -46.15 -7.73 -13.18
C THR A 772 -47.59 -8.18 -13.28
N ASP A 773 -47.96 -9.35 -12.74
CA ASP A 773 -49.25 -9.96 -12.85
C ASP A 773 -49.96 -10.21 -11.49
N GLY A 774 -49.35 -9.71 -10.39
CA GLY A 774 -49.91 -9.88 -9.04
C GLY A 774 -49.76 -11.28 -8.43
N ASN A 775 -49.20 -12.24 -9.16
CA ASN A 775 -48.87 -13.57 -8.65
C ASN A 775 -47.46 -13.59 -8.09
N PRO A 776 -47.07 -14.55 -7.23
CA PRO A 776 -45.69 -14.75 -6.81
C PRO A 776 -44.73 -14.83 -8.00
N VAL A 777 -43.54 -14.29 -7.86
CA VAL A 777 -42.56 -14.29 -8.95
C VAL A 777 -42.23 -15.76 -9.33
N ARG A 778 -42.33 -16.06 -10.62
CA ARG A 778 -42.07 -17.40 -11.15
C ARG A 778 -40.60 -17.75 -11.08
N PRO A 779 -40.22 -19.02 -10.98
CA PRO A 779 -38.81 -19.44 -10.90
C PRO A 779 -37.95 -18.94 -12.06
N ASP A 780 -38.51 -18.79 -13.26
CA ASP A 780 -37.85 -18.27 -14.45
C ASP A 780 -37.83 -16.73 -14.53
N GLY A 781 -38.33 -16.04 -13.51
CA GLY A 781 -38.42 -14.57 -13.45
C GLY A 781 -39.34 -13.96 -14.52
N SER A 782 -40.15 -14.72 -15.25
CA SER A 782 -40.90 -14.21 -16.41
C SER A 782 -41.91 -13.12 -16.08
N ASN A 783 -42.42 -13.08 -14.84
CA ASN A 783 -43.31 -12.02 -14.32
C ASN A 783 -42.59 -11.04 -13.36
N ALA A 784 -41.27 -11.07 -13.23
CA ALA A 784 -40.52 -10.12 -12.45
C ALA A 784 -40.04 -8.95 -13.32
N THR A 785 -39.81 -7.79 -12.70
CA THR A 785 -39.21 -6.61 -13.33
C THR A 785 -37.74 -6.55 -12.99
N PRO A 786 -36.82 -6.79 -13.96
CA PRO A 786 -35.38 -6.61 -13.73
C PRO A 786 -35.03 -5.15 -13.45
N VAL A 787 -34.12 -4.93 -12.51
CA VAL A 787 -33.61 -3.63 -12.14
C VAL A 787 -32.09 -3.68 -11.98
N LEU A 788 -31.40 -2.67 -12.46
CA LEU A 788 -30.01 -2.44 -12.17
C LEU A 788 -29.92 -1.37 -11.06
N LEU A 789 -29.63 -1.82 -9.83
CA LEU A 789 -29.42 -0.90 -8.71
C LEU A 789 -28.11 -0.15 -8.93
N GLU A 790 -28.18 1.17 -9.00
CA GLU A 790 -27.01 2.00 -9.13
C GLU A 790 -26.17 1.95 -7.84
N ASN A 791 -24.89 1.78 -8.02
CA ASN A 791 -23.92 1.80 -6.92
C ASN A 791 -23.26 3.19 -6.89
N ILE A 792 -23.92 4.14 -6.24
CA ILE A 792 -23.52 5.56 -6.20
C ILE A 792 -22.85 5.86 -4.86
N ASN A 793 -21.73 6.55 -4.92
CA ASN A 793 -21.08 7.14 -3.75
C ASN A 793 -20.84 8.64 -3.99
N ASN A 794 -21.54 9.48 -3.22
CA ASN A 794 -21.34 10.93 -3.15
C ASN A 794 -21.10 11.40 -1.71
N THR A 795 -20.69 10.50 -0.83
CA THR A 795 -20.56 10.76 0.60
C THR A 795 -19.42 11.73 0.87
N VAL A 796 -19.71 12.80 1.60
CA VAL A 796 -18.71 13.61 2.30
C VAL A 796 -18.41 12.97 3.63
N LEU A 797 -17.14 12.73 3.90
CA LEU A 797 -16.72 12.15 5.18
C LEU A 797 -15.86 13.15 5.96
N PRO A 798 -16.47 13.94 6.87
CA PRO A 798 -15.70 14.76 7.79
C PRO A 798 -15.13 13.91 8.92
N THR A 799 -13.83 14.00 9.10
CA THR A 799 -13.12 13.39 10.22
C THR A 799 -12.48 14.48 11.04
N PHE A 800 -12.71 14.46 12.33
CA PHE A 800 -12.06 15.36 13.27
C PHE A 800 -11.39 14.56 14.38
N GLY A 801 -10.36 15.12 14.95
CA GLY A 801 -9.65 14.45 16.04
C GLY A 801 -8.51 15.29 16.58
N PHE A 802 -7.78 14.67 17.50
CA PHE A 802 -6.57 15.25 18.06
C PHE A 802 -5.49 14.19 18.27
N ILE A 803 -4.25 14.69 18.26
CA ILE A 803 -3.06 13.92 18.59
C ILE A 803 -2.35 14.61 19.74
N LEU A 804 -2.18 13.91 20.85
CA LEU A 804 -1.40 14.40 21.99
C LEU A 804 -0.04 13.70 21.99
N GLU A 805 1.03 14.46 21.77
CA GLU A 805 2.42 14.01 21.89
C GLU A 805 2.94 14.31 23.30
N PHE A 806 3.69 13.34 23.92
CA PHE A 806 4.19 13.44 25.30
C PHE A 806 5.54 12.76 25.52
#